data_b3e639daf749875e415fceec7f653fdd
#
_entry.id   b3e639daf749875e415fceec7f653fdd
#
_cell.length_a   1.000
_cell.length_b   1.000
_cell.length_c   1.000
_cell.angle_alpha   90.00
_cell.angle_beta   90.00
_cell.angle_gamma   90.00
#
_symmetry.space_group_name_H-M   'P 1'
#
loop_
_entity.id
_entity.type
_entity.pdbx_description
1 polymer ?
#
loop_
_entity_poly.entity_id
_entity_poly.type
_entity_poly.pdbx_seq_one_letter_code
_entity_poly.pdbx_strand_id
1 'polypeptide(L)'
;MLRLLFRYALLPLIALLLIGYAAIPLWVPSFAVMLLKPYEWQDVELTVGYPSHQSWLIKRLSWNQVSTAGTFSTSLKEMSLSYSWQSIKARQWPTFNIDNALSSIEVNPKGLPLISSITLIPSQWLSEWPEFNVNTFKLDLTIQGQPFGFSGQLKNQSTGLGILTKISTPTQQQLYLDATLSTDNKVEAKIFASQNSAPVAKVTSAINRQANTYVWQGQGAINLAYGQKFWSNLLPLDLAETTITQGKLKSHWKITLPADTNEGNYADFDAWISQAQGELQNQIQLAASNPNVKELYLDASLTQTLTPNTAPQWRLNEGSMLRVSPAWDNTKIDSKLYQSLLLEQAQLTFSAGSPVIIETLKQTNLLGSKTGLRLHGNINVTLENTHSVYQVFGQLSQLQVNALNHWQGFANLSGYYLAQTDANPWMAQLPIDLRQLQLLSTVEFDFNPKQWQFNVQPNSKLSATQVVSRRESGSVQLFANDKLNLTNDLPIHLSYLPDQDYWTWSNASIHLRPESIPSQGLEVNFGEGSTLLSNRPIEGSFKLRPTSVNLPNWPTFQALSTGQLSWLDGQLNINFTSQLPPYINTFNGQYIWHANSADHQLLVDVKNVELPPLMPQLTQLENALDLPNPLLANITRGLADYEADWRWNNDQIIGIQKFNYTDLDAQSSRPNTNLKVTGLKGSSQFDYSRNRANNNNVGTQSDISTQLTGKHQLKAEQLSWTPSTGANLLKPQLEFRTKGWSAIEYQVDKVDATWLGGRLFGKNASIHPERLNTLPITLQGIKLNQLIKLTKTPTLNATGEVSGVANMTLDLRSSGTNAWAVADADLSSSKMGTIQYLKNDNTLLSDKTTYLQEILSEFQFQHLSAQLTHNKDGDLQLLTRIVGSNESFKQGTKVDFSLTLNPQLH
;
A
#
# COMPACT_ATOMS: atom_id res chain seq x y z
N MET A 1 -50.16 90.33 -57.87
CA MET A 1 -50.11 89.82 -56.53
C MET A 1 -49.22 88.57 -56.50
N LEU A 2 -49.38 87.56 -57.33
CA LEU A 2 -48.55 86.28 -57.27
C LEU A 2 -47.05 86.51 -57.56
N ARG A 3 -46.64 87.48 -58.49
CA ARG A 3 -45.21 87.79 -58.74
C ARG A 3 -44.54 88.50 -57.49
N LEU A 4 -45.27 89.26 -56.71
CA LEU A 4 -44.77 89.91 -55.50
C LEU A 4 -44.63 88.91 -54.35
N LEU A 5 -45.59 87.99 -54.19
CA LEU A 5 -45.49 86.87 -53.21
C LEU A 5 -44.34 85.97 -53.49
N PHE A 6 -44.11 85.62 -54.79
CA PHE A 6 -43.01 84.80 -55.23
C PHE A 6 -41.66 85.44 -54.99
N ARG A 7 -41.57 86.82 -55.26
CA ARG A 7 -40.26 87.52 -55.13
C ARG A 7 -39.93 87.98 -53.71
N TYR A 8 -40.90 88.33 -52.85
CA TYR A 8 -40.62 88.79 -51.48
C TYR A 8 -40.89 87.81 -50.39
N ALA A 9 -41.55 86.66 -50.61
CA ALA A 9 -41.79 85.65 -49.62
C ALA A 9 -41.17 84.32 -49.99
N LEU A 10 -41.41 83.82 -51.25
CA LEU A 10 -40.97 82.50 -51.62
C LEU A 10 -39.48 82.45 -52.02
N LEU A 11 -38.93 83.52 -52.68
CA LEU A 11 -37.51 83.51 -53.03
C LEU A 11 -36.61 83.69 -51.83
N PRO A 12 -36.88 84.54 -50.83
CA PRO A 12 -36.13 84.61 -49.62
C PRO A 12 -36.30 83.31 -48.82
N LEU A 13 -37.48 82.74 -48.80
CA LEU A 13 -37.68 81.45 -48.12
C LEU A 13 -36.88 80.30 -48.77
N ILE A 14 -36.86 80.28 -50.10
CA ILE A 14 -36.02 79.31 -50.85
C ILE A 14 -34.53 79.58 -50.57
N ALA A 15 -34.12 80.87 -50.63
CA ALA A 15 -32.74 81.24 -50.30
C ALA A 15 -32.35 80.86 -48.82
N LEU A 16 -33.27 81.07 -47.89
CA LEU A 16 -33.07 80.76 -46.53
C LEU A 16 -32.99 79.23 -46.31
N LEU A 17 -33.84 78.46 -47.03
CA LEU A 17 -33.75 76.99 -47.06
C LEU A 17 -32.48 76.50 -47.73
N LEU A 18 -32.02 77.16 -48.84
CA LEU A 18 -30.74 76.78 -49.47
C LEU A 18 -29.54 77.16 -48.58
N ILE A 19 -29.59 78.33 -47.97
CA ILE A 19 -28.55 78.70 -46.97
C ILE A 19 -28.56 77.72 -45.76
N GLY A 20 -29.75 77.44 -45.24
CA GLY A 20 -29.89 76.37 -44.15
C GLY A 20 -29.36 75.07 -44.56
N TYR A 21 -29.65 74.62 -45.78
CA TYR A 21 -29.16 73.36 -46.37
C TYR A 21 -27.62 73.38 -46.55
N ALA A 22 -27.09 74.50 -47.12
CA ALA A 22 -25.64 74.66 -47.28
C ALA A 22 -24.88 74.76 -45.99
N ALA A 23 -25.53 75.27 -44.98
CA ALA A 23 -24.95 75.38 -43.61
C ALA A 23 -25.08 74.13 -42.74
N ILE A 24 -25.77 73.10 -43.25
CA ILE A 24 -25.91 71.80 -42.46
C ILE A 24 -24.59 71.26 -41.85
N PRO A 25 -23.51 71.19 -42.65
CA PRO A 25 -22.23 70.67 -42.09
C PRO A 25 -21.62 71.54 -40.97
N LEU A 26 -22.09 72.77 -40.81
CA LEU A 26 -21.60 73.71 -39.85
C LEU A 26 -22.44 73.75 -38.54
N TRP A 27 -23.75 73.79 -38.67
CA TRP A 27 -24.62 74.00 -37.50
C TRP A 27 -25.06 72.67 -36.86
N VAL A 28 -25.23 71.60 -37.68
CA VAL A 28 -25.62 70.26 -37.15
C VAL A 28 -24.59 69.73 -36.12
N PRO A 29 -23.29 69.74 -36.38
CA PRO A 29 -22.31 69.34 -35.40
C PRO A 29 -22.44 70.14 -34.10
N SER A 30 -22.55 71.49 -34.20
CA SER A 30 -22.65 72.34 -32.98
C SER A 30 -23.93 72.07 -32.19
N PHE A 31 -25.06 71.90 -32.88
CA PHE A 31 -26.35 71.56 -32.29
C PHE A 31 -26.35 70.19 -31.67
N ALA A 32 -25.76 69.18 -32.33
CA ALA A 32 -25.62 67.85 -31.81
C ALA A 32 -24.74 67.75 -30.53
N VAL A 33 -23.64 68.49 -30.52
CA VAL A 33 -22.82 68.65 -29.30
C VAL A 33 -23.62 69.24 -28.13
N MET A 34 -24.46 70.24 -28.42
CA MET A 34 -25.32 70.84 -27.38
C MET A 34 -26.37 69.84 -26.86
N LEU A 35 -27.00 69.04 -27.74
CA LEU A 35 -28.01 68.02 -27.39
C LEU A 35 -27.42 66.82 -26.63
N LEU A 36 -26.16 66.49 -26.93
CA LEU A 36 -25.46 65.34 -26.30
C LEU A 36 -24.78 65.67 -24.97
N LYS A 37 -24.61 66.95 -24.67
CA LYS A 37 -24.00 67.43 -23.42
C LYS A 37 -24.69 66.88 -22.14
N PRO A 38 -26.00 66.73 -22.02
CA PRO A 38 -26.68 66.18 -20.86
C PRO A 38 -26.36 64.70 -20.60
N TYR A 39 -25.84 63.99 -21.59
CA TYR A 39 -25.46 62.55 -21.48
C TYR A 39 -24.00 62.38 -21.06
N GLU A 40 -23.31 63.43 -20.61
CA GLU A 40 -21.92 63.43 -20.14
C GLU A 40 -20.89 63.04 -21.25
N TRP A 41 -21.28 63.21 -22.52
CA TRP A 41 -20.37 62.98 -23.64
C TRP A 41 -19.37 64.13 -23.73
N GLN A 42 -18.10 63.81 -23.72
CA GLN A 42 -16.98 64.75 -23.79
C GLN A 42 -16.30 64.61 -25.15
N ASP A 43 -15.61 65.61 -25.60
CA ASP A 43 -14.84 65.68 -26.86
C ASP A 43 -15.63 65.21 -28.09
N VAL A 44 -16.90 65.62 -28.17
CA VAL A 44 -17.75 65.17 -29.27
C VAL A 44 -17.34 65.88 -30.56
N GLU A 45 -16.86 65.08 -31.51
CA GLU A 45 -16.60 65.55 -32.89
C GLU A 45 -17.63 64.92 -33.85
N LEU A 46 -18.38 65.80 -34.56
CA LEU A 46 -19.32 65.40 -35.58
C LEU A 46 -18.99 66.03 -36.90
N THR A 47 -18.81 65.26 -37.94
CA THR A 47 -18.65 65.76 -39.29
C THR A 47 -19.75 65.11 -40.20
N VAL A 48 -20.60 65.93 -40.74
CA VAL A 48 -21.75 65.48 -41.57
C VAL A 48 -21.58 65.94 -43.04
N GLY A 49 -22.14 65.14 -43.94
CA GLY A 49 -22.31 65.48 -45.29
C GLY A 49 -23.67 66.13 -45.51
N TYR A 50 -24.03 66.47 -46.80
CA TYR A 50 -25.33 66.98 -47.15
C TYR A 50 -26.37 65.83 -47.25
N PRO A 51 -27.52 65.92 -46.61
CA PRO A 51 -28.56 64.96 -46.71
C PRO A 51 -29.12 64.92 -48.19
N SER A 52 -29.32 63.70 -48.67
CA SER A 52 -30.00 63.48 -49.96
C SER A 52 -31.50 63.18 -49.69
N HIS A 53 -32.26 62.88 -50.70
CA HIS A 53 -33.67 62.52 -50.54
C HIS A 53 -33.93 61.16 -49.93
N GLN A 54 -32.87 60.29 -49.89
CA GLN A 54 -32.98 58.91 -49.40
C GLN A 54 -31.88 58.55 -48.38
N SER A 55 -30.83 59.36 -48.26
CA SER A 55 -29.74 59.08 -47.42
C SER A 55 -29.03 60.31 -46.91
N TRP A 56 -28.40 60.14 -45.73
CA TRP A 56 -27.53 61.17 -45.13
C TRP A 56 -26.23 60.59 -44.66
N LEU A 57 -25.14 61.10 -45.14
CA LEU A 57 -23.80 60.63 -44.78
C LEU A 57 -23.24 61.41 -43.61
N ILE A 58 -22.92 60.69 -42.51
CA ILE A 58 -22.14 61.19 -41.37
C ILE A 58 -20.71 60.69 -41.57
N LYS A 59 -19.77 61.61 -41.86
CA LYS A 59 -18.41 61.21 -42.18
C LYS A 59 -17.67 60.70 -40.95
N ARG A 60 -17.90 61.31 -39.80
CA ARG A 60 -17.30 61.00 -38.52
C ARG A 60 -18.20 61.40 -37.39
N LEU A 61 -18.36 60.56 -36.39
CA LEU A 61 -18.87 60.83 -35.07
C LEU A 61 -17.96 60.19 -34.03
N SER A 62 -17.35 60.98 -33.15
CA SER A 62 -16.55 60.48 -32.06
C SER A 62 -16.88 61.18 -30.75
N TRP A 63 -16.77 60.47 -29.67
CA TRP A 63 -16.99 61.00 -28.31
C TRP A 63 -16.20 60.18 -27.26
N ASN A 64 -15.95 60.82 -26.14
CA ASN A 64 -15.45 60.23 -24.94
C ASN A 64 -16.47 60.31 -23.83
N GLN A 65 -16.52 59.37 -22.96
CA GLN A 65 -17.34 59.39 -21.77
C GLN A 65 -16.55 58.84 -20.60
N VAL A 66 -16.51 59.57 -19.50
CA VAL A 66 -15.86 59.19 -18.26
C VAL A 66 -16.92 59.02 -17.19
N SER A 67 -17.05 57.82 -16.61
CA SER A 67 -17.98 57.54 -15.55
C SER A 67 -17.31 56.77 -14.41
N THR A 68 -18.02 56.57 -13.33
CA THR A 68 -17.54 55.70 -12.22
C THR A 68 -17.33 54.25 -12.67
N ALA A 69 -18.06 53.85 -13.73
CA ALA A 69 -17.97 52.49 -14.32
C ALA A 69 -16.74 52.27 -15.22
N GLY A 70 -16.09 53.35 -15.64
CA GLY A 70 -14.91 53.30 -16.52
C GLY A 70 -14.85 54.45 -17.54
N THR A 71 -13.94 54.31 -18.49
CA THR A 71 -13.75 55.22 -19.60
C THR A 71 -14.19 54.57 -20.91
N PHE A 72 -14.97 55.34 -21.70
CA PHE A 72 -15.49 54.88 -23.00
C PHE A 72 -15.05 55.87 -24.06
N SER A 73 -14.46 55.39 -25.12
CA SER A 73 -14.09 56.18 -26.29
C SER A 73 -14.63 55.48 -27.52
N THR A 74 -15.38 56.18 -28.34
CA THR A 74 -16.00 55.64 -29.56
C THR A 74 -15.80 56.57 -30.74
N SER A 75 -15.51 56.00 -31.89
CA SER A 75 -15.39 56.74 -33.18
C SER A 75 -16.07 55.98 -34.30
N LEU A 76 -17.10 56.51 -34.84
CA LEU A 76 -17.82 55.95 -35.99
C LEU A 76 -17.40 56.72 -37.27
N LYS A 77 -17.05 55.98 -38.32
CA LYS A 77 -16.64 56.56 -39.62
C LYS A 77 -17.57 56.10 -40.74
N GLU A 78 -17.88 56.97 -41.62
CA GLU A 78 -18.68 56.69 -42.85
C GLU A 78 -20.03 56.03 -42.51
N MET A 79 -20.79 56.68 -41.62
CA MET A 79 -22.10 56.21 -41.25
C MET A 79 -23.14 56.80 -42.23
N SER A 80 -23.87 55.95 -42.91
CA SER A 80 -24.97 56.37 -43.78
C SER A 80 -26.32 56.02 -43.13
N LEU A 81 -27.15 57.02 -43.03
CA LEU A 81 -28.54 56.93 -42.59
C LEU A 81 -29.43 56.82 -43.84
N SER A 82 -30.09 55.68 -43.99
CA SER A 82 -31.02 55.47 -45.12
C SER A 82 -32.47 55.65 -44.64
N TYR A 83 -33.21 56.48 -45.35
CA TYR A 83 -34.59 56.80 -44.98
C TYR A 83 -35.44 56.94 -46.24
N SER A 84 -36.71 56.74 -46.07
CA SER A 84 -37.72 57.02 -47.16
C SER A 84 -38.74 58.00 -46.62
N TRP A 85 -39.42 58.70 -47.55
CA TRP A 85 -40.46 59.59 -47.17
C TRP A 85 -41.64 58.91 -46.43
N GLN A 86 -41.85 57.60 -46.73
CA GLN A 86 -42.83 56.75 -46.06
C GLN A 86 -42.40 56.45 -44.64
N SER A 87 -41.13 56.07 -44.44
CA SER A 87 -40.58 55.76 -43.06
C SER A 87 -40.59 57.02 -42.17
N ILE A 88 -40.24 58.21 -42.72
CA ILE A 88 -40.35 59.50 -41.99
C ILE A 88 -41.79 59.79 -41.53
N LYS A 89 -42.73 59.63 -42.44
CA LYS A 89 -44.15 59.77 -42.11
C LYS A 89 -44.61 58.79 -41.03
N ALA A 90 -44.15 57.55 -41.12
CA ALA A 90 -44.49 56.50 -40.16
C ALA A 90 -43.73 56.65 -38.86
N ARG A 91 -42.87 57.68 -38.67
CA ARG A 91 -41.95 57.85 -37.51
C ARG A 91 -41.10 56.66 -37.27
N GLN A 92 -40.71 55.94 -38.32
CA GLN A 92 -39.77 54.78 -38.21
C GLN A 92 -38.34 55.33 -38.19
N TRP A 93 -37.49 54.66 -37.43
CA TRP A 93 -36.07 54.96 -37.40
C TRP A 93 -35.42 54.70 -38.75
N PRO A 94 -34.48 55.51 -39.22
CA PRO A 94 -33.71 55.25 -40.39
C PRO A 94 -32.80 54.03 -40.18
N THR A 95 -32.47 53.28 -41.27
CA THR A 95 -31.47 52.22 -41.20
C THR A 95 -30.08 52.85 -41.22
N PHE A 96 -29.24 52.43 -40.30
CA PHE A 96 -27.87 52.89 -40.14
C PHE A 96 -26.89 51.85 -40.77
N ASN A 97 -26.06 52.27 -41.71
CA ASN A 97 -24.95 51.53 -42.24
C ASN A 97 -23.65 52.24 -41.83
N ILE A 98 -22.80 51.55 -41.03
CA ILE A 98 -21.56 52.09 -40.48
C ILE A 98 -20.43 51.27 -41.07
N ASP A 99 -19.51 51.90 -41.80
CA ASP A 99 -18.40 51.19 -42.38
C ASP A 99 -17.36 50.82 -41.33
N ASN A 100 -17.03 51.75 -40.45
CA ASN A 100 -16.05 51.50 -39.42
C ASN A 100 -16.51 52.05 -38.07
N ALA A 101 -16.54 51.23 -37.05
CA ALA A 101 -16.74 51.58 -35.66
C ALA A 101 -15.50 51.18 -34.86
N LEU A 102 -14.89 52.14 -34.17
CA LEU A 102 -13.76 51.94 -33.30
C LEU A 102 -14.18 52.32 -31.89
N SER A 103 -14.06 51.44 -30.95
CA SER A 103 -14.37 51.69 -29.54
C SER A 103 -13.26 51.19 -28.64
N SER A 104 -12.98 51.98 -27.61
CA SER A 104 -12.07 51.53 -26.51
C SER A 104 -12.85 51.73 -25.22
N ILE A 105 -12.88 50.67 -24.44
CA ILE A 105 -13.61 50.61 -23.17
C ILE A 105 -12.66 50.13 -22.10
N GLU A 106 -12.46 50.92 -21.08
CA GLU A 106 -11.78 50.52 -19.85
C GLU A 106 -12.82 50.44 -18.73
N VAL A 107 -13.02 49.19 -18.24
CA VAL A 107 -14.05 48.92 -17.21
C VAL A 107 -13.46 48.93 -15.82
N ASN A 108 -14.06 49.68 -14.92
CA ASN A 108 -13.82 49.59 -13.49
C ASN A 108 -14.88 48.73 -12.84
N PRO A 109 -14.59 47.52 -12.46
CA PRO A 109 -15.59 46.56 -11.91
C PRO A 109 -16.28 47.06 -10.63
N LYS A 110 -15.57 47.90 -9.83
CA LYS A 110 -16.13 48.46 -8.59
C LYS A 110 -17.10 49.61 -8.81
N GLY A 111 -17.11 50.20 -10.00
CA GLY A 111 -17.98 51.32 -10.37
C GLY A 111 -19.13 50.93 -11.30
N LEU A 112 -19.34 49.65 -11.60
CA LEU A 112 -20.49 49.23 -12.38
C LEU A 112 -21.76 49.53 -11.58
N PRO A 113 -22.63 50.47 -12.07
CA PRO A 113 -23.87 50.74 -11.38
C PRO A 113 -24.76 49.50 -11.42
N LEU A 114 -25.60 49.37 -10.40
CA LEU A 114 -26.70 48.41 -10.46
C LEU A 114 -27.47 48.68 -11.77
N ILE A 115 -27.68 47.62 -12.52
CA ILE A 115 -28.43 47.69 -13.77
C ILE A 115 -29.93 47.86 -13.44
N SER A 116 -30.23 48.87 -12.68
CA SER A 116 -31.62 49.15 -12.26
C SER A 116 -32.55 49.62 -13.41
N SER A 117 -31.94 49.98 -14.55
CA SER A 117 -32.70 50.52 -15.69
C SER A 117 -32.59 49.68 -16.98
N ILE A 118 -31.74 48.64 -17.00
CA ILE A 118 -31.61 47.76 -18.16
C ILE A 118 -32.49 46.53 -17.95
N THR A 119 -33.57 46.45 -18.72
CA THR A 119 -34.32 45.22 -18.79
C THR A 119 -33.44 44.13 -19.42
N LEU A 120 -33.23 43.04 -18.70
CA LEU A 120 -32.43 41.88 -19.18
C LEU A 120 -33.11 41.13 -20.34
N ILE A 121 -34.27 41.66 -20.84
CA ILE A 121 -35.01 41.03 -21.90
C ILE A 121 -34.61 41.63 -23.23
N PRO A 122 -33.86 40.90 -24.08
CA PRO A 122 -33.36 41.42 -25.35
C PRO A 122 -34.43 41.94 -26.31
N SER A 123 -35.62 41.31 -26.35
CA SER A 123 -36.71 41.72 -27.18
C SER A 123 -37.23 43.14 -26.93
N GLN A 124 -37.18 43.63 -25.71
CA GLN A 124 -37.64 44.95 -25.36
C GLN A 124 -36.73 46.06 -25.92
N TRP A 125 -35.47 45.98 -25.68
CA TRP A 125 -34.55 47.00 -26.18
C TRP A 125 -34.15 46.82 -27.66
N LEU A 126 -34.13 45.59 -28.22
CA LEU A 126 -33.90 45.37 -29.64
C LEU A 126 -35.03 45.92 -30.49
N SER A 127 -36.28 45.89 -30.01
CA SER A 127 -37.41 46.45 -30.72
C SER A 127 -37.38 47.99 -30.78
N GLU A 128 -36.71 48.61 -29.83
CA GLU A 128 -36.53 50.05 -29.76
C GLU A 128 -35.33 50.57 -30.60
N TRP A 129 -34.39 49.66 -30.90
CA TRP A 129 -33.20 50.00 -31.65
C TRP A 129 -33.48 50.10 -33.15
N PRO A 130 -32.89 51.09 -33.82
CA PRO A 130 -32.98 51.14 -35.29
C PRO A 130 -32.29 49.96 -35.91
N GLU A 131 -32.71 49.62 -37.13
CA GLU A 131 -31.96 48.66 -37.95
C GLU A 131 -30.56 49.25 -38.27
N PHE A 132 -29.51 48.52 -38.00
CA PHE A 132 -28.16 48.94 -38.33
C PHE A 132 -27.28 47.80 -38.83
N ASN A 133 -26.26 48.18 -39.61
CA ASN A 133 -25.23 47.27 -40.08
C ASN A 133 -23.89 47.97 -39.87
N VAL A 134 -22.98 47.33 -39.14
CA VAL A 134 -21.58 47.77 -38.95
C VAL A 134 -20.70 46.79 -39.72
N ASN A 135 -20.17 47.23 -40.87
CA ASN A 135 -19.35 46.40 -41.73
C ASN A 135 -18.04 45.98 -41.07
N THR A 136 -17.44 46.89 -40.28
CA THR A 136 -16.24 46.61 -39.55
C THR A 136 -16.33 47.32 -38.21
N PHE A 137 -16.23 46.56 -37.11
CA PHE A 137 -16.02 47.13 -35.78
C PHE A 137 -14.71 46.64 -35.18
N LYS A 138 -14.08 47.48 -34.36
CA LYS A 138 -12.96 47.14 -33.50
C LYS A 138 -13.28 47.66 -32.11
N LEU A 139 -13.30 46.77 -31.16
CA LEU A 139 -13.48 47.10 -29.74
C LEU A 139 -12.26 46.64 -28.95
N ASP A 140 -11.56 47.55 -28.34
CA ASP A 140 -10.49 47.25 -27.39
C ASP A 140 -11.08 47.42 -25.99
N LEU A 141 -11.24 46.28 -25.27
CA LEU A 141 -11.84 46.20 -23.95
C LEU A 141 -10.77 45.89 -22.93
N THR A 142 -10.55 46.75 -21.96
CA THR A 142 -9.66 46.51 -20.86
C THR A 142 -10.46 46.28 -19.59
N ILE A 143 -10.29 45.09 -19.00
CA ILE A 143 -10.93 44.71 -17.73
C ILE A 143 -9.82 44.42 -16.71
N GLN A 144 -9.77 45.17 -15.66
CA GLN A 144 -8.71 45.00 -14.61
C GLN A 144 -7.28 45.00 -15.17
N GLY A 145 -7.04 45.84 -16.17
CA GLY A 145 -5.72 45.98 -16.82
C GLY A 145 -5.42 44.84 -17.85
N GLN A 146 -6.35 43.93 -18.09
CA GLN A 146 -6.20 42.88 -19.09
C GLN A 146 -6.88 43.29 -20.42
N PRO A 147 -6.14 43.41 -21.53
CA PRO A 147 -6.68 43.87 -22.79
C PRO A 147 -7.32 42.70 -23.57
N PHE A 148 -8.55 42.89 -24.03
CA PHE A 148 -9.27 42.05 -24.99
C PHE A 148 -9.56 42.84 -26.26
N GLY A 149 -9.22 42.29 -27.39
CA GLY A 149 -9.55 42.93 -28.69
C GLY A 149 -10.68 42.17 -29.38
N PHE A 150 -11.68 42.89 -29.83
CA PHE A 150 -12.77 42.36 -30.67
C PHE A 150 -12.74 43.06 -32.02
N SER A 151 -12.84 42.30 -33.10
CA SER A 151 -12.93 42.88 -34.42
C SER A 151 -13.84 42.04 -35.33
N GLY A 152 -14.78 42.68 -36.04
CA GLY A 152 -15.74 41.88 -36.80
C GLY A 152 -16.86 42.75 -37.38
N GLN A 153 -18.04 42.10 -37.47
CA GLN A 153 -19.25 42.68 -38.04
C GLN A 153 -20.39 42.60 -37.02
N LEU A 154 -21.25 43.63 -37.04
CA LEU A 154 -22.41 43.71 -36.17
C LEU A 154 -23.62 44.09 -37.05
N LYS A 155 -24.74 43.37 -36.86
CA LYS A 155 -25.92 43.58 -37.67
C LYS A 155 -27.18 43.44 -36.84
N ASN A 156 -27.95 44.51 -36.78
CA ASN A 156 -29.27 44.51 -36.15
C ASN A 156 -30.35 44.58 -37.24
N GLN A 157 -31.19 43.59 -37.31
CA GLN A 157 -32.32 43.48 -38.25
C GLN A 157 -33.61 43.20 -37.49
N SER A 158 -34.74 43.25 -38.19
CA SER A 158 -36.04 42.89 -37.62
C SER A 158 -36.12 41.54 -36.97
N THR A 159 -35.19 40.61 -37.32
CA THR A 159 -35.09 39.25 -36.72
C THR A 159 -34.20 39.14 -35.50
N GLY A 160 -33.38 40.19 -35.24
CA GLY A 160 -32.44 40.20 -34.13
C GLY A 160 -31.06 40.76 -34.45
N LEU A 161 -30.18 40.72 -33.46
CA LEU A 161 -28.82 41.18 -33.53
C LEU A 161 -27.86 40.03 -33.81
N GLY A 162 -27.15 40.11 -34.94
CA GLY A 162 -26.06 39.18 -35.31
C GLY A 162 -24.67 39.78 -35.03
N ILE A 163 -23.79 39.01 -34.48
CA ILE A 163 -22.42 39.40 -34.16
C ILE A 163 -21.48 38.36 -34.73
N LEU A 164 -20.64 38.78 -35.64
CA LEU A 164 -19.52 37.90 -36.10
C LEU A 164 -18.21 38.61 -35.76
N THR A 165 -17.47 38.10 -34.83
CA THR A 165 -16.28 38.78 -34.32
C THR A 165 -15.13 37.84 -34.09
N LYS A 166 -13.93 38.35 -34.30
CA LYS A 166 -12.66 37.80 -33.91
C LYS A 166 -12.30 38.40 -32.56
N ILE A 167 -12.03 37.54 -31.59
CA ILE A 167 -11.63 37.91 -30.22
C ILE A 167 -10.14 37.66 -30.08
N SER A 168 -9.41 38.66 -29.63
CA SER A 168 -7.99 38.54 -29.24
C SER A 168 -7.90 38.58 -27.71
N THR A 169 -7.39 37.52 -27.10
CA THR A 169 -7.23 37.43 -25.65
C THR A 169 -5.92 38.13 -25.18
N PRO A 170 -5.76 38.43 -23.88
CA PRO A 170 -4.50 38.98 -23.34
C PRO A 170 -3.28 38.09 -23.64
N THR A 171 -3.48 36.80 -23.82
CA THR A 171 -2.44 35.82 -24.19
C THR A 171 -2.20 35.76 -25.71
N GLN A 172 -2.70 36.72 -26.47
CA GLN A 172 -2.62 36.82 -27.95
C GLN A 172 -3.27 35.65 -28.70
N GLN A 173 -4.11 34.87 -28.05
CA GLN A 173 -4.89 33.85 -28.74
C GLN A 173 -6.03 34.52 -29.51
N GLN A 174 -6.36 33.94 -30.66
CA GLN A 174 -7.43 34.41 -31.53
C GLN A 174 -8.57 33.41 -31.53
N LEU A 175 -9.77 33.89 -31.24
CA LEU A 175 -11.01 33.13 -31.31
C LEU A 175 -11.98 33.83 -32.24
N TYR A 176 -12.92 33.08 -32.79
CA TYR A 176 -13.99 33.62 -33.63
C TYR A 176 -15.31 33.34 -32.92
N LEU A 177 -16.13 34.35 -32.75
CA LEU A 177 -17.47 34.28 -32.18
C LEU A 177 -18.48 34.58 -33.25
N ASP A 178 -19.43 33.66 -33.44
CA ASP A 178 -20.66 33.85 -34.20
C ASP A 178 -21.82 33.79 -33.20
N ALA A 179 -22.46 34.93 -32.96
CA ALA A 179 -23.55 35.02 -32.01
C ALA A 179 -24.75 35.70 -32.61
N THR A 180 -25.93 35.21 -32.30
CA THR A 180 -27.20 35.77 -32.68
C THR A 180 -28.06 35.97 -31.42
N LEU A 181 -28.63 37.13 -31.26
CA LEU A 181 -29.59 37.50 -30.26
C LEU A 181 -30.90 37.83 -30.94
N SER A 182 -31.87 36.94 -30.87
CA SER A 182 -33.12 37.08 -31.60
C SER A 182 -34.17 37.86 -30.79
N THR A 183 -35.16 38.41 -31.51
CA THR A 183 -36.27 39.15 -30.92
C THR A 183 -37.20 38.29 -30.05
N ASP A 184 -37.11 36.99 -30.10
CA ASP A 184 -37.80 36.04 -29.20
C ASP A 184 -36.98 35.68 -27.94
N ASN A 185 -36.01 36.56 -27.61
CA ASN A 185 -35.13 36.44 -26.42
C ASN A 185 -34.20 35.24 -26.41
N LYS A 186 -33.92 34.66 -27.56
CA LYS A 186 -32.97 33.59 -27.69
C LYS A 186 -31.60 34.10 -28.06
N VAL A 187 -30.57 33.55 -27.42
CA VAL A 187 -29.17 33.74 -27.74
C VAL A 187 -28.61 32.44 -28.28
N GLU A 188 -28.05 32.45 -29.44
CA GLU A 188 -27.22 31.38 -29.97
C GLU A 188 -25.80 31.90 -30.18
N ALA A 189 -24.83 31.28 -29.61
CA ALA A 189 -23.41 31.64 -29.74
C ALA A 189 -22.58 30.41 -30.08
N LYS A 190 -21.67 30.57 -31.03
CA LYS A 190 -20.69 29.55 -31.42
C LYS A 190 -19.30 30.17 -31.38
N ILE A 191 -18.36 29.47 -30.70
CA ILE A 191 -16.97 29.90 -30.61
C ILE A 191 -16.14 28.93 -31.46
N PHE A 192 -15.24 29.45 -32.26
CA PHE A 192 -14.36 28.72 -33.14
C PHE A 192 -12.89 29.07 -32.83
N ALA A 193 -12.00 28.09 -32.91
CA ALA A 193 -10.55 28.34 -32.80
C ALA A 193 -9.98 28.99 -34.10
N SER A 194 -10.61 28.71 -35.26
CA SER A 194 -10.31 29.37 -36.53
C SER A 194 -11.60 29.51 -37.32
N GLN A 195 -11.62 30.42 -38.26
CA GLN A 195 -12.84 30.83 -39.03
C GLN A 195 -13.55 29.65 -39.72
N ASN A 196 -12.81 28.64 -40.13
CA ASN A 196 -13.32 27.47 -40.86
C ASN A 196 -13.29 26.15 -40.06
N SER A 197 -13.07 26.22 -38.76
CA SER A 197 -13.04 25.03 -37.89
C SER A 197 -14.43 24.64 -37.40
N ALA A 198 -14.54 23.43 -36.86
CA ALA A 198 -15.71 23.05 -36.07
C ALA A 198 -15.80 23.95 -34.81
N PRO A 199 -16.99 24.24 -34.27
CA PRO A 199 -17.13 25.06 -33.09
C PRO A 199 -16.51 24.34 -31.88
N VAL A 200 -15.67 25.08 -31.13
CA VAL A 200 -15.10 24.64 -29.84
C VAL A 200 -16.17 24.71 -28.75
N ALA A 201 -17.04 25.69 -28.83
CA ALA A 201 -18.17 25.82 -27.91
C ALA A 201 -19.43 26.28 -28.68
N LYS A 202 -20.58 25.77 -28.21
CA LYS A 202 -21.89 26.21 -28.66
C LYS A 202 -22.78 26.44 -27.44
N VAL A 203 -23.48 27.58 -27.42
CA VAL A 203 -24.41 27.95 -26.36
C VAL A 203 -25.72 28.35 -27.01
N THR A 204 -26.83 27.85 -26.49
CA THR A 204 -28.18 28.30 -26.86
C THR A 204 -28.93 28.59 -25.56
N SER A 205 -29.41 29.80 -25.39
CA SER A 205 -30.12 30.19 -24.18
C SER A 205 -31.26 31.14 -24.48
N ALA A 206 -32.21 31.24 -23.56
CA ALA A 206 -33.29 32.19 -23.61
C ALA A 206 -33.48 32.82 -22.23
N ILE A 207 -33.80 34.11 -22.22
CA ILE A 207 -34.12 34.80 -20.97
C ILE A 207 -35.53 35.41 -21.13
N ASN A 208 -36.44 35.09 -20.19
CA ASN A 208 -37.81 35.48 -20.21
C ASN A 208 -38.24 36.08 -18.87
N ARG A 209 -39.08 37.07 -18.88
CA ARG A 209 -39.68 37.62 -17.66
C ARG A 209 -40.95 36.85 -17.34
N GLN A 210 -41.04 36.36 -16.09
CA GLN A 210 -42.22 35.71 -15.55
C GLN A 210 -42.59 36.40 -14.22
N ALA A 211 -43.68 37.18 -14.26
CA ALA A 211 -44.07 38.03 -13.14
C ALA A 211 -42.90 38.91 -12.64
N ASN A 212 -42.44 38.65 -11.39
CA ASN A 212 -41.35 39.43 -10.75
C ASN A 212 -40.00 38.72 -10.86
N THR A 213 -39.82 37.82 -11.80
CA THR A 213 -38.54 37.10 -11.96
C THR A 213 -38.10 37.02 -13.42
N TYR A 214 -36.81 37.01 -13.66
CA TYR A 214 -36.22 36.60 -14.89
C TYR A 214 -35.88 35.13 -14.87
N VAL A 215 -36.30 34.36 -15.84
CA VAL A 215 -35.93 32.96 -16.02
C VAL A 215 -34.95 32.86 -17.19
N TRP A 216 -33.71 32.56 -16.87
CA TRP A 216 -32.64 32.28 -17.81
C TRP A 216 -32.47 30.78 -17.96
N GLN A 217 -32.77 30.23 -19.11
CA GLN A 217 -32.64 28.82 -19.38
C GLN A 217 -31.82 28.60 -20.66
N GLY A 218 -31.07 27.51 -20.69
CA GLY A 218 -30.27 27.23 -21.89
C GLY A 218 -29.52 25.91 -21.81
N GLN A 219 -28.77 25.70 -22.87
CA GLN A 219 -27.87 24.58 -22.99
C GLN A 219 -26.57 25.04 -23.66
N GLY A 220 -25.48 24.43 -23.24
CA GLY A 220 -24.14 24.62 -23.77
C GLY A 220 -23.45 23.32 -24.09
N ALA A 221 -22.57 23.32 -25.05
CA ALA A 221 -21.68 22.22 -25.37
C ALA A 221 -20.29 22.77 -25.67
N ILE A 222 -19.27 22.18 -25.07
CA ILE A 222 -17.86 22.53 -25.26
C ILE A 222 -17.10 21.28 -25.69
N ASN A 223 -16.29 21.42 -26.75
CA ASN A 223 -15.35 20.39 -27.17
C ASN A 223 -14.00 20.65 -26.51
N LEU A 224 -13.67 19.84 -25.51
CA LEU A 224 -12.48 20.04 -24.68
C LEU A 224 -11.19 19.67 -25.41
N ALA A 225 -11.23 18.63 -26.26
CA ALA A 225 -10.04 18.18 -26.99
C ALA A 225 -9.58 19.19 -28.02
N TYR A 226 -10.54 19.73 -28.80
CA TYR A 226 -10.24 20.68 -29.86
C TYR A 226 -9.70 22.01 -29.33
N GLY A 227 -10.15 22.42 -28.15
CA GLY A 227 -9.74 23.66 -27.50
C GLY A 227 -8.63 23.49 -26.45
N GLN A 228 -7.90 22.38 -26.37
CA GLN A 228 -6.96 22.12 -25.29
C GLN A 228 -5.97 23.26 -25.06
N LYS A 229 -5.34 23.77 -26.09
CA LYS A 229 -4.41 24.92 -26.00
C LYS A 229 -5.07 26.18 -25.46
N PHE A 230 -6.36 26.35 -25.66
CA PHE A 230 -7.13 27.46 -25.13
C PHE A 230 -7.49 27.24 -23.65
N TRP A 231 -7.97 26.04 -23.31
CA TRP A 231 -8.37 25.72 -21.95
C TRP A 231 -7.18 25.65 -20.99
N SER A 232 -6.02 25.14 -21.44
CA SER A 232 -4.80 25.08 -20.62
C SER A 232 -4.30 26.48 -20.20
N ASN A 233 -4.63 27.52 -20.94
CA ASN A 233 -4.26 28.90 -20.58
C ASN A 233 -5.33 29.59 -19.72
N LEU A 234 -6.55 29.12 -19.75
CA LEU A 234 -7.66 29.67 -18.95
C LEU A 234 -7.80 28.96 -17.60
N LEU A 235 -7.50 27.68 -17.55
CA LEU A 235 -7.52 26.88 -16.33
C LEU A 235 -6.09 26.82 -15.81
N PRO A 236 -5.81 27.16 -14.54
CA PRO A 236 -4.49 27.06 -13.94
C PRO A 236 -4.12 25.59 -13.63
N LEU A 237 -4.48 24.66 -14.54
CA LEU A 237 -4.09 23.27 -14.51
C LEU A 237 -2.81 23.15 -15.34
N ASP A 238 -1.74 22.70 -14.70
CA ASP A 238 -0.55 22.31 -15.44
C ASP A 238 -0.83 20.99 -16.19
N LEU A 239 -1.29 21.14 -17.42
CA LEU A 239 -1.57 20.03 -18.33
C LEU A 239 -0.39 19.78 -19.28
N ALA A 240 0.82 20.26 -18.95
CA ALA A 240 1.96 20.27 -19.87
C ALA A 240 2.27 18.91 -20.49
N GLU A 241 2.07 17.83 -19.76
CA GLU A 241 2.29 16.46 -20.23
C GLU A 241 1.00 15.69 -20.56
N THR A 242 -0.16 16.31 -20.38
CA THR A 242 -1.45 15.64 -20.60
C THR A 242 -2.06 16.08 -21.91
N THR A 243 -2.35 15.14 -22.79
CA THR A 243 -3.03 15.39 -24.07
C THR A 243 -4.48 14.93 -23.98
N ILE A 244 -5.41 15.85 -24.16
CA ILE A 244 -6.84 15.52 -24.27
C ILE A 244 -7.11 14.99 -25.67
N THR A 245 -7.38 13.69 -25.79
CA THR A 245 -7.65 13.02 -27.06
C THR A 245 -9.11 13.18 -27.50
N GLN A 246 -10.02 13.15 -26.54
CA GLN A 246 -11.45 13.37 -26.71
C GLN A 246 -12.00 14.12 -25.49
N GLY A 247 -12.98 14.99 -25.72
CA GLY A 247 -13.59 15.66 -24.59
C GLY A 247 -14.83 16.45 -24.98
N LYS A 248 -15.89 16.30 -24.20
CA LYS A 248 -17.16 16.99 -24.39
C LYS A 248 -17.75 17.34 -23.04
N LEU A 249 -18.04 18.62 -22.88
CA LEU A 249 -18.86 19.12 -21.79
C LEU A 249 -20.21 19.55 -22.36
N LYS A 250 -21.29 19.05 -21.79
CA LYS A 250 -22.66 19.53 -22.05
C LYS A 250 -23.21 20.09 -20.76
N SER A 251 -23.84 21.25 -20.83
CA SER A 251 -24.48 21.90 -19.71
C SER A 251 -25.90 22.28 -20.06
N HIS A 252 -26.82 22.11 -19.13
CA HIS A 252 -28.20 22.60 -19.21
C HIS A 252 -28.45 23.37 -17.91
N TRP A 253 -29.06 24.52 -18.03
CA TRP A 253 -29.37 25.36 -16.87
C TRP A 253 -30.75 25.99 -16.97
N LYS A 254 -31.31 26.21 -15.80
CA LYS A 254 -32.50 27.02 -15.59
C LYS A 254 -32.32 27.83 -14.31
N ILE A 255 -32.06 29.12 -14.46
CA ILE A 255 -31.73 30.03 -13.35
C ILE A 255 -32.80 31.10 -13.31
N THR A 256 -33.30 31.38 -12.10
CA THR A 256 -34.29 32.40 -11.83
C THR A 256 -33.63 33.51 -11.01
N LEU A 257 -33.82 34.75 -11.46
CA LEU A 257 -33.30 35.95 -10.84
C LEU A 257 -34.46 36.90 -10.53
N PRO A 258 -34.43 37.75 -9.49
CA PRO A 258 -35.43 38.74 -9.23
C PRO A 258 -35.52 39.77 -10.36
N ALA A 259 -36.75 40.11 -10.82
CA ALA A 259 -36.95 41.10 -11.88
C ALA A 259 -36.98 42.53 -11.32
N ASP A 260 -37.36 42.71 -10.10
CA ASP A 260 -37.45 44.04 -9.46
C ASP A 260 -36.22 44.33 -8.61
N THR A 261 -35.40 45.24 -9.11
CA THR A 261 -34.26 45.75 -8.36
C THR A 261 -34.61 46.85 -7.38
N ASN A 262 -35.83 47.40 -7.46
CA ASN A 262 -36.25 48.51 -6.63
C ASN A 262 -36.94 48.12 -5.31
N GLU A 263 -37.49 46.88 -5.22
CA GLU A 263 -38.13 46.40 -3.99
C GLU A 263 -37.18 45.64 -3.03
N GLY A 264 -36.06 45.14 -3.55
CA GLY A 264 -35.02 44.55 -2.71
C GLY A 264 -33.85 45.52 -2.64
N ASN A 265 -33.53 46.06 -1.49
CA ASN A 265 -32.34 46.89 -1.22
C ASN A 265 -31.03 46.17 -1.58
N TYR A 266 -30.84 45.84 -2.88
CA TYR A 266 -29.57 45.28 -3.35
C TYR A 266 -28.53 46.37 -3.44
N ALA A 267 -27.52 46.27 -2.62
CA ALA A 267 -26.47 47.29 -2.56
C ALA A 267 -25.64 47.38 -3.85
N ASP A 268 -25.53 46.25 -4.56
CA ASP A 268 -24.72 46.10 -5.77
C ASP A 268 -25.19 44.87 -6.62
N PHE A 269 -24.54 44.66 -7.76
CA PHE A 269 -24.80 43.54 -8.66
C PHE A 269 -24.56 42.17 -7.98
N ASP A 270 -23.56 42.07 -7.09
CA ASP A 270 -23.26 40.83 -6.36
C ASP A 270 -24.42 40.48 -5.41
N ALA A 271 -24.95 41.47 -4.72
CA ALA A 271 -26.11 41.28 -3.85
C ALA A 271 -27.35 40.83 -4.63
N TRP A 272 -27.59 41.37 -5.83
CA TRP A 272 -28.69 40.94 -6.68
C TRP A 272 -28.50 39.49 -7.20
N ILE A 273 -27.30 39.13 -7.72
CA ILE A 273 -27.04 37.78 -8.23
C ILE A 273 -27.01 36.72 -7.12
N SER A 274 -26.75 37.16 -5.88
CA SER A 274 -26.79 36.26 -4.70
C SER A 274 -28.19 35.71 -4.42
N GLN A 275 -29.23 36.35 -4.96
CA GLN A 275 -30.61 35.87 -4.87
C GLN A 275 -30.99 34.90 -6.00
N ALA A 276 -30.04 34.57 -6.87
CA ALA A 276 -30.28 33.60 -7.93
C ALA A 276 -30.62 32.23 -7.36
N GLN A 277 -31.60 31.58 -7.97
CA GLN A 277 -31.96 30.19 -7.66
C GLN A 277 -32.15 29.41 -8.95
N GLY A 278 -31.83 28.12 -8.95
CA GLY A 278 -31.97 27.34 -10.16
C GLY A 278 -31.26 25.99 -10.15
N GLU A 279 -31.24 25.41 -11.32
CA GLU A 279 -30.61 24.11 -11.55
C GLU A 279 -29.61 24.21 -12.69
N LEU A 280 -28.52 23.48 -12.53
CA LEU A 280 -27.48 23.28 -13.52
C LEU A 280 -27.16 21.80 -13.64
N GLN A 281 -27.27 21.26 -14.83
CA GLN A 281 -26.92 19.87 -15.15
C GLN A 281 -25.74 19.86 -16.08
N ASN A 282 -24.67 19.22 -15.67
CA ASN A 282 -23.44 19.09 -16.44
C ASN A 282 -23.15 17.61 -16.76
N GLN A 283 -22.83 17.33 -17.99
CA GLN A 283 -22.31 16.04 -18.45
C GLN A 283 -20.95 16.28 -19.05
N ILE A 284 -19.94 15.63 -18.48
CA ILE A 284 -18.55 15.75 -18.89
C ILE A 284 -18.07 14.36 -19.32
N GLN A 285 -17.56 14.26 -20.52
CA GLN A 285 -16.87 13.08 -21.02
C GLN A 285 -15.52 13.50 -21.53
N LEU A 286 -14.46 12.91 -21.01
CA LEU A 286 -13.09 13.26 -21.32
C LEU A 286 -12.26 12.01 -21.47
N ALA A 287 -11.46 11.95 -22.54
CA ALA A 287 -10.35 11.00 -22.64
C ALA A 287 -9.05 11.81 -22.77
N ALA A 288 -8.08 11.46 -21.97
CA ALA A 288 -6.78 12.11 -21.93
C ALA A 288 -5.67 11.07 -21.77
N SER A 289 -4.46 11.39 -22.21
CA SER A 289 -3.28 10.54 -22.05
C SER A 289 -2.12 11.35 -21.47
N ASN A 290 -1.26 10.68 -20.70
CA ASN A 290 -0.01 11.23 -20.21
C ASN A 290 1.08 10.14 -20.26
N PRO A 291 2.37 10.45 -19.95
CA PRO A 291 3.44 9.46 -20.03
C PRO A 291 3.25 8.17 -19.23
N ASN A 292 2.48 8.21 -18.15
CA ASN A 292 2.27 7.07 -17.23
C ASN A 292 0.93 6.35 -17.43
N VAL A 293 -0.04 7.02 -18.07
CA VAL A 293 -1.39 6.51 -18.31
C VAL A 293 -1.66 6.58 -19.80
N LYS A 294 -1.84 5.41 -20.46
CA LYS A 294 -2.15 5.36 -21.89
C LYS A 294 -3.39 6.13 -22.21
N GLU A 295 -4.42 5.97 -21.38
CA GLU A 295 -5.70 6.64 -21.55
C GLU A 295 -6.41 6.78 -20.21
N LEU A 296 -6.89 7.98 -19.93
CA LEU A 296 -7.68 8.29 -18.74
C LEU A 296 -9.07 8.70 -19.20
N TYR A 297 -10.06 7.89 -18.88
CA TYR A 297 -11.45 8.23 -19.13
C TYR A 297 -12.06 8.87 -17.91
N LEU A 298 -12.72 10.01 -18.10
CA LEU A 298 -13.52 10.70 -17.10
C LEU A 298 -14.94 10.86 -17.65
N ASP A 299 -15.90 10.36 -16.90
CA ASP A 299 -17.32 10.51 -17.16
C ASP A 299 -17.99 11.10 -15.91
N ALA A 300 -18.61 12.27 -16.05
CA ALA A 300 -19.28 12.94 -14.95
C ALA A 300 -20.66 13.38 -15.35
N SER A 301 -21.62 13.15 -14.45
CA SER A 301 -22.98 13.68 -14.52
C SER A 301 -23.25 14.40 -13.22
N LEU A 302 -23.31 15.73 -13.27
CA LEU A 302 -23.46 16.59 -12.09
C LEU A 302 -24.76 17.37 -12.18
N THR A 303 -25.64 17.15 -11.22
CA THR A 303 -26.85 17.95 -11.05
C THR A 303 -26.66 18.86 -9.86
N GLN A 304 -26.77 20.15 -10.10
CA GLN A 304 -26.50 21.18 -9.09
C GLN A 304 -27.73 22.07 -8.93
N THR A 305 -28.04 22.40 -7.70
CA THR A 305 -29.05 23.45 -7.40
C THR A 305 -28.36 24.68 -6.83
N LEU A 306 -28.72 25.83 -7.34
CA LEU A 306 -28.31 27.12 -6.85
C LEU A 306 -29.37 27.62 -5.85
N THR A 307 -28.96 27.96 -4.65
CA THR A 307 -29.82 28.48 -3.61
C THR A 307 -29.41 29.89 -3.22
N PRO A 308 -30.39 30.84 -3.03
CA PRO A 308 -30.09 32.19 -2.56
C PRO A 308 -29.39 32.17 -1.21
N ASN A 309 -28.33 32.94 -1.07
CA ASN A 309 -27.64 33.17 0.19
C ASN A 309 -26.83 34.49 0.09
N THR A 310 -26.19 34.91 1.17
CA THR A 310 -25.24 36.05 1.19
C THR A 310 -24.12 35.93 0.16
N ALA A 311 -23.78 34.67 -0.20
CA ALA A 311 -23.04 34.29 -1.43
C ALA A 311 -23.80 33.15 -2.10
N PRO A 312 -23.82 33.06 -3.44
CA PRO A 312 -24.48 31.97 -4.14
C PRO A 312 -23.94 30.60 -3.66
N GLN A 313 -24.85 29.71 -3.25
CA GLN A 313 -24.50 28.34 -2.84
C GLN A 313 -24.98 27.37 -3.90
N TRP A 314 -24.03 26.58 -4.43
CA TRP A 314 -24.34 25.46 -5.28
C TRP A 314 -24.39 24.19 -4.45
N ARG A 315 -25.46 23.40 -4.62
CA ARG A 315 -25.61 22.10 -4.00
C ARG A 315 -25.50 21.01 -5.05
N LEU A 316 -24.58 20.08 -4.88
CA LEU A 316 -24.54 18.87 -5.69
C LEU A 316 -25.61 17.92 -5.18
N ASN A 317 -26.58 17.62 -6.04
CA ASN A 317 -27.73 16.80 -5.69
C ASN A 317 -27.42 15.32 -5.81
N GLU A 318 -28.30 14.52 -5.22
CA GLU A 318 -28.34 13.07 -5.41
C GLU A 318 -28.36 12.70 -6.91
N GLY A 319 -27.71 11.59 -7.26
CA GLY A 319 -27.55 11.18 -8.64
C GLY A 319 -26.39 11.84 -9.40
N SER A 320 -25.76 12.86 -8.77
CA SER A 320 -24.48 13.35 -9.29
C SER A 320 -23.39 12.28 -9.14
N MET A 321 -22.61 12.08 -10.19
CA MET A 321 -21.59 11.06 -10.26
C MET A 321 -20.38 11.58 -11.02
N LEU A 322 -19.21 11.21 -10.56
CA LEU A 322 -17.94 11.37 -11.27
C LEU A 322 -17.24 10.02 -11.31
N ARG A 323 -16.95 9.52 -12.49
CA ARG A 323 -16.24 8.27 -12.73
C ARG A 323 -14.93 8.54 -13.47
N VAL A 324 -13.86 7.94 -12.98
CA VAL A 324 -12.53 8.01 -13.59
C VAL A 324 -12.04 6.58 -13.81
N SER A 325 -11.63 6.26 -15.04
CA SER A 325 -11.12 4.94 -15.41
C SER A 325 -9.78 5.09 -16.11
N PRO A 326 -8.65 4.86 -15.42
CA PRO A 326 -7.32 4.93 -16.00
C PRO A 326 -6.97 3.61 -16.71
N ALA A 327 -6.44 3.69 -17.93
CA ALA A 327 -5.77 2.58 -18.60
C ALA A 327 -4.26 2.77 -18.46
N TRP A 328 -3.65 2.04 -17.52
CA TRP A 328 -2.24 2.19 -17.16
C TRP A 328 -1.28 1.64 -18.23
N ASP A 329 -0.11 2.21 -18.34
CA ASP A 329 0.99 1.65 -19.13
C ASP A 329 1.80 0.64 -18.31
N ASN A 330 1.32 -0.59 -18.29
CA ASN A 330 1.96 -1.67 -17.52
C ASN A 330 3.41 -1.97 -17.95
N THR A 331 3.84 -1.49 -19.13
CA THR A 331 5.23 -1.67 -19.58
C THR A 331 6.22 -0.77 -18.83
N LYS A 332 5.72 0.28 -18.19
CA LYS A 332 6.52 1.25 -17.42
C LYS A 332 6.50 0.98 -15.91
N ILE A 333 5.76 -0.03 -15.47
CA ILE A 333 5.63 -0.38 -14.06
C ILE A 333 6.38 -1.70 -13.83
N ASP A 334 7.57 -1.60 -13.27
CA ASP A 334 8.50 -2.73 -13.12
C ASP A 334 8.05 -3.78 -12.09
N SER A 335 7.21 -3.40 -11.14
CA SER A 335 6.77 -4.28 -10.06
C SER A 335 5.38 -4.87 -10.31
N LYS A 336 5.27 -6.21 -10.33
CA LYS A 336 3.97 -6.90 -10.36
C LYS A 336 3.08 -6.53 -9.17
N LEU A 337 3.68 -6.21 -8.02
CA LEU A 337 2.95 -5.77 -6.84
C LEU A 337 2.27 -4.42 -7.10
N TYR A 338 2.99 -3.44 -7.64
CA TYR A 338 2.42 -2.14 -7.98
C TYR A 338 1.36 -2.28 -9.09
N GLN A 339 1.58 -3.13 -10.09
CA GLN A 339 0.56 -3.40 -11.12
C GLN A 339 -0.75 -3.89 -10.52
N SER A 340 -0.70 -4.73 -9.47
CA SER A 340 -1.90 -5.26 -8.82
C SER A 340 -2.64 -4.25 -7.94
N LEU A 341 -2.00 -3.15 -7.56
CA LEU A 341 -2.58 -2.06 -6.78
C LEU A 341 -3.21 -0.97 -7.66
N LEU A 342 -2.97 -1.00 -8.96
CA LEU A 342 -3.48 0.00 -9.88
C LEU A 342 -5.00 0.00 -9.92
N LEU A 343 -5.57 1.18 -9.79
CA LEU A 343 -7.02 1.37 -9.88
C LEU A 343 -7.47 1.19 -11.35
N GLU A 344 -8.52 0.41 -11.57
CA GLU A 344 -9.20 0.32 -12.86
C GLU A 344 -10.33 1.34 -12.94
N GLN A 345 -10.97 1.64 -11.81
CA GLN A 345 -12.05 2.61 -11.75
C GLN A 345 -12.11 3.31 -10.39
N ALA A 346 -12.36 4.60 -10.43
CA ALA A 346 -12.75 5.40 -9.28
C ALA A 346 -14.08 6.07 -9.55
N GLN A 347 -15.03 5.92 -8.64
CA GLN A 347 -16.34 6.53 -8.75
C GLN A 347 -16.65 7.34 -7.51
N LEU A 348 -16.99 8.61 -7.70
CA LEU A 348 -17.46 9.52 -6.68
C LEU A 348 -18.96 9.73 -6.85
N THR A 349 -19.72 9.49 -5.79
CA THR A 349 -21.18 9.72 -5.75
C THR A 349 -21.55 10.60 -4.56
N PHE A 350 -22.72 11.20 -4.62
CA PHE A 350 -23.20 12.16 -3.63
C PHE A 350 -24.48 11.66 -3.00
N SER A 351 -24.55 11.71 -1.65
CA SER A 351 -25.66 11.15 -0.89
C SER A 351 -26.88 12.05 -0.86
N ALA A 352 -28.07 11.47 -0.93
CA ALA A 352 -29.36 12.16 -0.89
C ALA A 352 -29.59 13.00 0.37
N GLY A 353 -29.20 12.48 1.52
CA GLY A 353 -29.46 13.11 2.81
C GLY A 353 -28.54 14.25 3.19
N SER A 354 -27.42 14.43 2.47
CA SER A 354 -26.41 15.44 2.81
C SER A 354 -25.71 15.92 1.53
N PRO A 355 -26.34 16.82 0.77
CA PRO A 355 -25.77 17.33 -0.46
C PRO A 355 -24.45 18.05 -0.18
N VAL A 356 -23.50 17.94 -1.10
CA VAL A 356 -22.28 18.73 -1.03
C VAL A 356 -22.59 20.17 -1.40
N ILE A 357 -22.34 21.09 -0.48
CA ILE A 357 -22.56 22.51 -0.67
C ILE A 357 -21.25 23.13 -1.16
N ILE A 358 -21.35 23.87 -2.23
CA ILE A 358 -20.25 24.64 -2.82
C ILE A 358 -20.54 26.11 -2.58
N GLU A 359 -19.74 26.77 -1.77
CA GLU A 359 -19.82 28.20 -1.50
C GLU A 359 -18.68 28.92 -2.18
N THR A 360 -18.96 30.02 -2.83
CA THR A 360 -17.91 30.92 -3.33
C THR A 360 -17.41 31.77 -2.16
N LEU A 361 -16.13 31.67 -1.87
CA LEU A 361 -15.48 32.54 -0.90
C LEU A 361 -15.34 33.93 -1.54
N LYS A 362 -15.98 34.95 -0.96
CA LYS A 362 -15.85 36.35 -1.40
C LYS A 362 -14.37 36.78 -1.30
N GLN A 363 -13.66 36.70 -2.40
CA GLN A 363 -12.56 37.63 -2.65
C GLN A 363 -12.85 38.33 -3.95
N THR A 364 -13.14 39.60 -3.83
CA THR A 364 -13.57 40.54 -4.82
C THR A 364 -12.68 40.58 -6.04
N ASN A 365 -12.93 39.76 -7.07
CA ASN A 365 -12.46 40.07 -8.41
C ASN A 365 -12.88 38.96 -9.40
N LEU A 366 -13.76 39.30 -10.31
CA LEU A 366 -14.36 38.37 -11.30
C LEU A 366 -13.39 37.81 -12.34
N LEU A 367 -12.20 38.37 -12.48
CA LEU A 367 -11.24 38.00 -13.53
C LEU A 367 -9.79 38.19 -13.04
N GLY A 368 -9.33 37.46 -12.10
CA GLY A 368 -7.88 37.49 -11.85
C GLY A 368 -7.41 37.37 -10.44
N SER A 369 -8.22 37.13 -9.45
CA SER A 369 -7.76 36.80 -8.12
C SER A 369 -8.65 35.74 -7.49
N LYS A 370 -8.04 34.64 -7.20
CA LYS A 370 -8.33 33.69 -6.11
C LYS A 370 -9.78 33.63 -5.60
N THR A 371 -10.73 33.30 -6.47
CA THR A 371 -12.04 32.84 -6.02
C THR A 371 -11.87 31.47 -5.35
N GLY A 372 -11.76 31.48 -4.06
CA GLY A 372 -11.80 30.23 -3.28
C GLY A 372 -13.20 29.64 -3.31
N LEU A 373 -13.28 28.33 -3.39
CA LEU A 373 -14.50 27.57 -3.18
C LEU A 373 -14.40 26.85 -1.85
N ARG A 374 -15.49 26.86 -1.09
CA ARG A 374 -15.63 26.03 0.10
C ARG A 374 -16.64 24.94 -0.20
N LEU A 375 -16.22 23.70 0.02
CA LEU A 375 -17.08 22.54 -0.13
C LEU A 375 -17.29 21.89 1.23
N HIS A 376 -18.51 21.57 1.55
CA HIS A 376 -18.83 20.76 2.72
C HIS A 376 -20.02 19.86 2.42
N GLY A 377 -20.00 18.65 2.94
CA GLY A 377 -21.03 17.64 2.71
C GLY A 377 -20.47 16.22 2.70
N ASN A 378 -21.32 15.28 2.41
CA ASN A 378 -20.97 13.89 2.39
C ASN A 378 -20.68 13.41 0.97
N ILE A 379 -19.58 12.70 0.82
CA ILE A 379 -19.17 12.06 -0.42
C ILE A 379 -19.03 10.55 -0.21
N ASN A 380 -19.28 9.79 -1.25
CA ASN A 380 -19.04 8.37 -1.30
C ASN A 380 -18.09 8.09 -2.47
N VAL A 381 -16.93 7.52 -2.17
CA VAL A 381 -15.90 7.16 -3.14
C VAL A 381 -15.80 5.65 -3.21
N THR A 382 -16.01 5.09 -4.39
CA THR A 382 -15.76 3.68 -4.68
C THR A 382 -14.53 3.58 -5.57
N LEU A 383 -13.53 2.84 -5.12
CA LEU A 383 -12.31 2.56 -5.88
C LEU A 383 -12.30 1.07 -6.19
N GLU A 384 -12.08 0.72 -7.43
CA GLU A 384 -12.08 -0.66 -7.91
C GLU A 384 -10.78 -0.98 -8.62
N ASN A 385 -10.24 -2.15 -8.32
CA ASN A 385 -9.23 -2.80 -9.15
C ASN A 385 -9.66 -4.24 -9.45
N THR A 386 -8.88 -4.98 -10.20
CA THR A 386 -9.16 -6.37 -10.60
C THR A 386 -9.49 -7.31 -9.43
N HIS A 387 -9.01 -6.99 -8.24
CA HIS A 387 -9.04 -7.90 -7.08
C HIS A 387 -9.85 -7.37 -5.89
N SER A 388 -10.17 -6.09 -5.88
CA SER A 388 -10.71 -5.45 -4.68
C SER A 388 -11.62 -4.27 -4.97
N VAL A 389 -12.59 -4.07 -4.09
CA VAL A 389 -13.41 -2.86 -4.04
C VAL A 389 -13.16 -2.16 -2.71
N TYR A 390 -12.86 -0.88 -2.78
CA TYR A 390 -12.72 0.01 -1.63
C TYR A 390 -13.87 1.00 -1.67
N GLN A 391 -14.65 1.08 -0.61
CA GLN A 391 -15.69 2.10 -0.46
C GLN A 391 -15.33 3.00 0.72
N VAL A 392 -15.25 4.29 0.44
CA VAL A 392 -14.91 5.29 1.43
C VAL A 392 -16.03 6.32 1.47
N PHE A 393 -16.66 6.48 2.62
CA PHE A 393 -17.61 7.53 2.92
C PHE A 393 -16.86 8.65 3.61
N GLY A 394 -16.90 9.83 3.03
CA GLY A 394 -16.24 11.00 3.59
C GLY A 394 -17.23 12.10 3.92
N GLN A 395 -17.16 12.64 5.12
CA GLN A 395 -17.75 13.91 5.44
C GLN A 395 -16.68 14.97 5.27
N LEU A 396 -16.81 15.76 4.20
CA LEU A 396 -15.98 16.92 3.99
C LEU A 396 -16.45 18.05 4.89
N SER A 397 -15.59 18.51 5.77
CA SER A 397 -15.83 19.71 6.56
C SER A 397 -14.77 20.74 6.20
N GLN A 398 -15.22 21.91 5.75
CA GLN A 398 -14.35 23.06 5.46
C GLN A 398 -13.29 22.82 4.36
N LEU A 399 -13.57 21.96 3.38
CA LEU A 399 -12.70 21.88 2.20
C LEU A 399 -12.70 23.23 1.48
N GLN A 400 -11.57 23.89 1.48
CA GLN A 400 -11.35 25.14 0.76
C GLN A 400 -10.48 24.91 -0.46
N VAL A 401 -10.98 25.35 -1.60
CA VAL A 401 -10.22 25.39 -2.84
C VAL A 401 -9.86 26.86 -3.08
N ASN A 402 -8.69 27.29 -2.63
CA ASN A 402 -8.22 28.69 -2.75
C ASN A 402 -7.78 29.04 -4.17
N ALA A 403 -7.31 28.06 -4.89
CA ALA A 403 -7.03 28.08 -6.31
C ALA A 403 -7.28 26.66 -6.83
N LEU A 404 -7.38 26.45 -8.15
CA LEU A 404 -7.55 25.09 -8.69
C LEU A 404 -6.44 24.12 -8.28
N ASN A 405 -5.31 24.64 -7.88
CA ASN A 405 -4.13 23.92 -7.44
C ASN A 405 -3.82 24.04 -5.93
N HIS A 406 -4.73 24.64 -5.14
CA HIS A 406 -4.55 24.72 -3.70
C HIS A 406 -5.84 24.35 -2.96
N TRP A 407 -5.83 23.18 -2.35
CA TRP A 407 -6.95 22.55 -1.65
C TRP A 407 -6.55 22.26 -0.21
N GLN A 408 -7.32 22.74 0.73
CA GLN A 408 -7.10 22.48 2.15
C GLN A 408 -8.42 22.17 2.85
N GLY A 409 -8.38 21.32 3.85
CA GLY A 409 -9.61 20.99 4.58
C GLY A 409 -9.48 19.79 5.50
N PHE A 410 -10.62 19.43 6.08
CA PHE A 410 -10.78 18.27 6.93
C PHE A 410 -11.74 17.28 6.28
N ALA A 411 -11.41 16.01 6.37
CA ALA A 411 -12.29 14.92 5.98
C ALA A 411 -12.42 13.90 7.11
N ASN A 412 -13.64 13.63 7.54
CA ASN A 412 -13.94 12.48 8.37
C ASN A 412 -14.23 11.30 7.44
N LEU A 413 -13.36 10.33 7.43
CA LEU A 413 -13.41 9.19 6.53
C LEU A 413 -13.92 7.97 7.30
N SER A 414 -14.93 7.32 6.77
CA SER A 414 -15.31 5.97 7.15
C SER A 414 -15.36 5.13 5.89
N GLY A 415 -14.78 3.95 5.92
CA GLY A 415 -14.68 3.15 4.72
C GLY A 415 -14.54 1.67 5.01
N TYR A 416 -14.75 0.87 3.99
CA TYR A 416 -14.49 -0.54 4.06
C TYR A 416 -13.84 -1.04 2.77
N TYR A 417 -13.03 -2.05 2.94
CA TYR A 417 -12.40 -2.82 1.89
C TYR A 417 -13.01 -4.21 1.86
N LEU A 418 -13.34 -4.68 0.69
CA LEU A 418 -13.82 -6.03 0.45
C LEU A 418 -12.97 -6.67 -0.65
N ALA A 419 -12.34 -7.79 -0.34
CA ALA A 419 -11.65 -8.60 -1.34
C ALA A 419 -12.68 -9.29 -2.24
N GLN A 420 -12.59 -9.09 -3.55
CA GLN A 420 -13.46 -9.74 -4.54
C GLN A 420 -12.98 -11.14 -4.88
N THR A 421 -11.68 -11.41 -4.80
CA THR A 421 -11.08 -12.70 -5.12
C THR A 421 -10.10 -13.13 -4.03
N ASP A 422 -9.93 -14.44 -3.84
CA ASP A 422 -8.96 -15.00 -2.90
C ASP A 422 -7.49 -14.79 -3.33
N ALA A 423 -7.28 -14.35 -4.56
CA ALA A 423 -5.96 -14.21 -5.19
C ALA A 423 -5.52 -12.74 -5.33
N ASN A 424 -5.67 -11.94 -4.29
CA ASN A 424 -5.13 -10.58 -4.31
C ASN A 424 -3.59 -10.64 -4.31
N PRO A 425 -2.88 -10.22 -5.39
CA PRO A 425 -1.44 -10.46 -5.53
C PRO A 425 -0.58 -9.83 -4.45
N TRP A 426 -0.97 -8.66 -3.91
CA TRP A 426 -0.21 -8.03 -2.83
C TRP A 426 -0.43 -8.74 -1.49
N MET A 427 -1.62 -9.33 -1.27
CA MET A 427 -1.91 -10.18 -0.12
C MET A 427 -1.29 -11.57 -0.27
N ALA A 428 -1.11 -12.06 -1.51
CA ALA A 428 -0.54 -13.39 -1.75
C ALA A 428 0.88 -13.55 -1.19
N GLN A 429 1.62 -12.46 -1.04
CA GLN A 429 2.95 -12.45 -0.45
C GLN A 429 2.93 -12.45 1.09
N LEU A 430 1.79 -12.12 1.70
CA LEU A 430 1.65 -12.15 3.14
C LEU A 430 1.21 -13.55 3.60
N PRO A 431 1.70 -14.03 4.74
CA PRO A 431 1.25 -15.29 5.32
C PRO A 431 -0.18 -15.22 5.86
N ILE A 432 -0.82 -14.04 5.75
CA ILE A 432 -2.18 -13.75 6.22
C ILE A 432 -3.02 -13.20 5.08
N ASP A 433 -4.32 -13.46 5.16
CA ASP A 433 -5.34 -12.91 4.27
C ASP A 433 -6.28 -12.00 5.08
N LEU A 434 -6.42 -10.74 4.62
CA LEU A 434 -7.30 -9.74 5.22
C LEU A 434 -8.52 -9.58 4.31
N ARG A 435 -9.66 -10.13 4.68
CA ARG A 435 -10.84 -10.14 3.81
C ARG A 435 -11.74 -8.94 3.96
N GLN A 436 -11.80 -8.38 5.15
CA GLN A 436 -12.62 -7.21 5.45
C GLN A 436 -11.83 -6.21 6.30
N LEU A 437 -11.69 -5.01 5.77
CA LEU A 437 -11.11 -3.89 6.50
C LEU A 437 -12.15 -2.77 6.64
N GLN A 438 -12.16 -2.13 7.78
CA GLN A 438 -12.98 -0.97 8.07
C GLN A 438 -12.09 0.18 8.52
N LEU A 439 -12.19 1.31 7.85
CA LEU A 439 -11.47 2.54 8.17
C LEU A 439 -12.39 3.53 8.88
N LEU A 440 -11.89 4.14 9.94
CA LEU A 440 -12.46 5.32 10.58
C LEU A 440 -11.32 6.29 10.88
N SER A 441 -11.30 7.42 10.22
CA SER A 441 -10.17 8.37 10.33
C SER A 441 -10.65 9.80 10.11
N THR A 442 -10.03 10.73 10.81
CA THR A 442 -10.10 12.16 10.51
C THR A 442 -8.77 12.60 9.92
N VAL A 443 -8.82 13.14 8.73
CA VAL A 443 -7.63 13.59 7.99
C VAL A 443 -7.77 15.07 7.68
N GLU A 444 -6.79 15.84 8.07
CA GLU A 444 -6.58 17.21 7.60
C GLU A 444 -5.60 17.15 6.43
N PHE A 445 -5.87 17.91 5.39
CA PHE A 445 -5.00 17.92 4.21
C PHE A 445 -4.82 19.32 3.66
N ASP A 446 -3.66 19.57 3.11
CA ASP A 446 -3.30 20.78 2.36
C ASP A 446 -2.52 20.36 1.10
N PHE A 447 -3.15 20.55 -0.04
CA PHE A 447 -2.58 20.24 -1.34
C PHE A 447 -2.30 21.53 -2.09
N ASN A 448 -1.05 21.82 -2.31
CA ASN A 448 -0.64 22.91 -3.17
C ASN A 448 0.41 22.41 -4.19
N PRO A 449 0.73 23.13 -5.25
CA PRO A 449 1.63 22.68 -6.30
C PRO A 449 3.03 22.29 -5.82
N LYS A 450 3.47 22.87 -4.70
CA LYS A 450 4.81 22.65 -4.15
C LYS A 450 4.86 21.56 -3.10
N GLN A 451 3.72 21.27 -2.45
CA GLN A 451 3.66 20.35 -1.33
C GLN A 451 2.26 19.82 -1.10
N TRP A 452 2.14 18.53 -0.85
CA TRP A 452 0.93 17.88 -0.37
C TRP A 452 1.16 17.47 1.07
N GLN A 453 0.30 17.92 1.96
CA GLN A 453 0.36 17.59 3.38
C GLN A 453 -0.88 16.81 3.79
N PHE A 454 -0.68 15.78 4.60
CA PHE A 454 -1.72 15.01 5.23
C PHE A 454 -1.43 14.92 6.72
N ASN A 455 -2.41 15.21 7.52
CA ASN A 455 -2.35 15.11 8.96
C ASN A 455 -3.46 14.18 9.42
N VAL A 456 -3.11 12.90 9.64
CA VAL A 456 -4.03 11.89 10.16
C VAL A 456 -4.17 12.13 11.65
N GLN A 457 -5.37 12.50 12.09
CA GLN A 457 -5.64 12.84 13.48
C GLN A 457 -5.52 11.62 14.41
N PRO A 458 -5.24 11.82 15.70
CA PRO A 458 -5.22 10.76 16.69
C PRO A 458 -6.53 9.98 16.75
N ASN A 459 -6.45 8.73 17.18
CA ASN A 459 -7.57 7.79 17.26
C ASN A 459 -8.16 7.40 15.90
N SER A 460 -7.46 7.62 14.80
CA SER A 460 -7.80 6.99 13.54
C SER A 460 -7.68 5.47 13.68
N LYS A 461 -8.66 4.75 13.15
CA LYS A 461 -8.80 3.32 13.37
C LYS A 461 -8.97 2.60 12.03
N LEU A 462 -8.13 1.61 11.78
CA LEU A 462 -8.30 0.62 10.73
C LEU A 462 -8.56 -0.74 11.39
N SER A 463 -9.73 -1.31 11.16
CA SER A 463 -10.14 -2.58 11.76
C SER A 463 -10.18 -3.68 10.73
N ALA A 464 -9.57 -4.81 11.02
CA ALA A 464 -9.68 -6.04 10.25
C ALA A 464 -10.59 -7.04 10.96
N THR A 465 -11.66 -7.51 10.30
CA THR A 465 -12.64 -8.42 10.92
C THR A 465 -12.39 -9.89 10.62
N GLN A 466 -11.65 -10.20 9.57
CA GLN A 466 -11.30 -11.56 9.21
C GLN A 466 -9.82 -11.62 8.84
N VAL A 467 -9.00 -12.11 9.76
CA VAL A 467 -7.58 -12.35 9.55
C VAL A 467 -7.36 -13.85 9.48
N VAL A 468 -7.02 -14.35 8.31
CA VAL A 468 -6.90 -15.78 8.03
C VAL A 468 -5.46 -16.11 7.67
N SER A 469 -4.86 -17.16 8.25
CA SER A 469 -3.55 -17.62 7.80
C SER A 469 -3.68 -18.44 6.52
N ARG A 470 -2.77 -18.22 5.57
CA ARG A 470 -2.70 -19.03 4.35
C ARG A 470 -1.79 -20.22 4.59
N ARG A 471 -2.33 -21.45 4.44
CA ARG A 471 -1.56 -22.69 4.44
C ARG A 471 -1.98 -23.56 3.27
N GLU A 472 -1.07 -24.35 2.75
CA GLU A 472 -1.36 -25.38 1.73
C GLU A 472 -2.38 -26.43 2.21
N SER A 473 -2.49 -26.65 3.51
CA SER A 473 -3.41 -27.60 4.15
C SER A 473 -4.75 -27.04 4.62
N GLY A 474 -5.03 -25.77 4.34
CA GLY A 474 -6.26 -25.09 4.74
C GLY A 474 -6.03 -23.76 5.47
N SER A 475 -6.97 -22.84 5.32
CA SER A 475 -6.93 -21.55 5.97
C SER A 475 -7.34 -21.67 7.45
N VAL A 476 -6.52 -21.16 8.34
CA VAL A 476 -6.82 -21.09 9.77
C VAL A 476 -7.01 -19.65 10.17
N GLN A 477 -8.16 -19.35 10.78
CA GLN A 477 -8.43 -18.03 11.31
C GLN A 477 -7.51 -17.78 12.51
N LEU A 478 -6.61 -16.77 12.39
CA LEU A 478 -5.62 -16.46 13.40
C LEU A 478 -6.24 -15.81 14.64
N PHE A 479 -7.28 -15.04 14.45
CA PHE A 479 -8.03 -14.36 15.50
C PHE A 479 -9.50 -14.71 15.36
N ALA A 480 -9.91 -15.84 15.94
CA ALA A 480 -11.29 -16.32 15.88
C ALA A 480 -12.20 -15.29 16.56
N ASN A 481 -13.12 -14.68 15.78
CA ASN A 481 -14.14 -13.74 16.22
C ASN A 481 -13.66 -12.41 16.80
N ASP A 482 -12.38 -12.08 16.66
CA ASP A 482 -11.85 -10.81 17.15
C ASP A 482 -11.49 -9.87 16.00
N LYS A 483 -11.71 -8.58 16.22
CA LYS A 483 -11.28 -7.53 15.30
C LYS A 483 -9.87 -7.09 15.68
N LEU A 484 -9.03 -7.03 14.69
CA LEU A 484 -7.70 -6.46 14.82
C LEU A 484 -7.75 -4.98 14.46
N ASN A 485 -7.43 -4.12 15.42
CA ASN A 485 -7.48 -2.67 15.25
C ASN A 485 -6.07 -2.09 15.13
N LEU A 486 -5.86 -1.35 14.07
CA LEU A 486 -4.69 -0.49 13.90
C LEU A 486 -5.12 0.94 14.24
N THR A 487 -4.48 1.55 15.23
CA THR A 487 -4.78 2.89 15.72
C THR A 487 -3.53 3.72 15.86
N ASN A 488 -3.65 5.04 15.81
CA ASN A 488 -2.58 5.98 16.13
C ASN A 488 -2.95 6.80 17.38
N ASP A 489 -2.01 6.94 18.32
CA ASP A 489 -2.20 7.76 19.52
C ASP A 489 -1.74 9.21 19.29
N LEU A 490 -0.85 9.43 18.33
CA LEU A 490 -0.33 10.74 17.93
C LEU A 490 -0.73 11.07 16.49
N PRO A 491 -0.83 12.35 16.14
CA PRO A 491 -1.05 12.74 14.74
C PRO A 491 0.06 12.18 13.85
N ILE A 492 -0.31 11.67 12.68
CA ILE A 492 0.66 11.24 11.66
C ILE A 492 0.71 12.31 10.58
N HIS A 493 1.83 13.03 10.51
CA HIS A 493 2.07 14.03 9.49
C HIS A 493 2.82 13.42 8.32
N LEU A 494 2.23 13.49 7.14
CA LEU A 494 2.83 13.06 5.87
C LEU A 494 2.92 14.25 4.94
N SER A 495 4.01 14.41 4.25
CA SER A 495 4.19 15.47 3.26
C SER A 495 4.85 14.92 2.00
N TYR A 496 4.31 15.27 0.84
CA TYR A 496 4.87 14.95 -0.47
C TYR A 496 5.30 16.22 -1.17
N LEU A 497 6.49 16.22 -1.73
CA LEU A 497 7.02 17.33 -2.51
C LEU A 497 7.07 16.95 -3.99
N PRO A 498 6.08 17.39 -4.82
CA PRO A 498 5.96 16.98 -6.21
C PRO A 498 7.18 17.31 -7.08
N ASP A 499 7.80 18.46 -6.87
CA ASP A 499 8.96 18.91 -7.66
C ASP A 499 10.20 18.01 -7.47
N GLN A 500 10.26 17.27 -6.40
CA GLN A 500 11.41 16.45 -6.00
C GLN A 500 11.04 14.96 -5.86
N ASP A 501 9.77 14.63 -6.07
CA ASP A 501 9.20 13.28 -6.03
C ASP A 501 9.57 12.49 -4.76
N TYR A 502 9.38 13.08 -3.58
CA TYR A 502 9.63 12.38 -2.33
C TYR A 502 8.61 12.69 -1.22
N TRP A 503 8.49 11.74 -0.32
CA TRP A 503 7.69 11.84 0.89
C TRP A 503 8.55 12.15 2.10
N THR A 504 8.00 12.92 3.01
CA THR A 504 8.52 13.09 4.36
C THR A 504 7.43 12.75 5.37
N TRP A 505 7.82 12.30 6.55
CA TRP A 505 6.91 12.05 7.66
C TRP A 505 7.53 12.50 8.96
N SER A 506 6.67 12.90 9.91
CA SER A 506 7.07 13.16 11.29
C SER A 506 7.04 11.85 12.11
N ASN A 507 7.45 11.94 13.36
CA ASN A 507 7.31 10.85 14.32
C ASN A 507 5.86 10.36 14.34
N ALA A 508 5.68 9.05 14.22
CA ALA A 508 4.38 8.40 14.23
C ALA A 508 4.38 7.20 15.16
N SER A 509 3.30 7.02 15.93
CA SER A 509 3.08 5.86 16.77
C SER A 509 1.81 5.14 16.30
N ILE A 510 1.98 3.89 15.90
CA ILE A 510 0.91 3.05 15.37
C ILE A 510 0.76 1.83 16.28
N HIS A 511 -0.46 1.52 16.68
CA HIS A 511 -0.79 0.40 17.53
C HIS A 511 -1.68 -0.59 16.78
N LEU A 512 -1.27 -1.85 16.75
CA LEU A 512 -2.05 -2.96 16.25
C LEU A 512 -2.54 -3.79 17.44
N ARG A 513 -3.83 -3.76 17.74
CA ARG A 513 -4.43 -4.37 18.95
C ARG A 513 -5.66 -5.20 18.61
N PRO A 514 -5.84 -6.39 19.25
CA PRO A 514 -7.12 -7.07 19.26
C PRO A 514 -8.19 -6.24 19.99
N GLU A 515 -9.42 -6.24 19.49
CA GLU A 515 -10.51 -5.44 20.12
C GLU A 515 -10.89 -5.98 21.50
N SER A 516 -10.90 -7.30 21.65
CA SER A 516 -11.27 -7.98 22.90
C SER A 516 -10.20 -7.83 24.00
N ILE A 517 -8.93 -7.64 23.65
CA ILE A 517 -7.81 -7.56 24.59
C ILE A 517 -6.91 -6.37 24.23
N PRO A 518 -7.31 -5.13 24.52
CA PRO A 518 -6.56 -3.93 24.15
C PRO A 518 -5.17 -3.81 24.79
N SER A 519 -4.92 -4.58 25.87
CA SER A 519 -3.61 -4.63 26.52
C SER A 519 -2.56 -5.42 25.73
N GLN A 520 -2.98 -6.22 24.76
CA GLN A 520 -2.12 -6.98 23.85
C GLN A 520 -1.90 -6.21 22.55
N GLY A 521 -0.93 -6.61 21.77
CA GLY A 521 -0.71 -6.12 20.42
C GLY A 521 0.67 -5.56 20.16
N LEU A 522 0.83 -5.04 18.96
CA LEU A 522 2.08 -4.49 18.43
C LEU A 522 1.99 -2.95 18.39
N GLU A 523 2.98 -2.31 18.96
CA GLU A 523 3.20 -0.87 18.87
C GLU A 523 4.42 -0.63 17.98
N VAL A 524 4.28 0.21 16.98
CA VAL A 524 5.36 0.59 16.06
C VAL A 524 5.50 2.10 16.11
N ASN A 525 6.71 2.56 16.42
CA ASN A 525 7.07 3.96 16.44
C ASN A 525 8.07 4.24 15.31
N PHE A 526 7.71 5.12 14.42
CA PHE A 526 8.58 5.61 13.35
C PHE A 526 9.18 6.95 13.77
N GLY A 527 10.47 7.12 13.56
CA GLY A 527 11.13 8.41 13.61
C GLY A 527 10.80 9.27 12.39
N GLU A 528 11.19 10.55 12.44
CA GLU A 528 11.15 11.41 11.27
C GLU A 528 11.93 10.80 10.11
N GLY A 529 11.40 10.91 8.90
CA GLY A 529 12.02 10.30 7.74
C GLY A 529 11.63 10.92 6.42
N SER A 530 12.30 10.48 5.38
CA SER A 530 12.07 10.91 4.01
C SER A 530 12.44 9.83 3.00
N THR A 531 11.71 9.73 1.90
CA THR A 531 12.02 8.82 0.79
C THR A 531 13.09 9.35 -0.16
N LEU A 532 13.41 10.66 -0.09
CA LEU A 532 14.42 11.28 -0.96
C LEU A 532 15.84 10.78 -0.72
N LEU A 533 16.10 10.36 0.51
CA LEU A 533 17.46 10.01 0.88
C LEU A 533 17.65 8.52 0.70
N SER A 534 17.95 8.09 -0.52
CA SER A 534 18.45 6.75 -0.81
C SER A 534 19.61 6.31 0.11
N ASN A 535 20.23 7.26 0.80
CA ASN A 535 21.37 7.04 1.69
C ASN A 535 20.99 7.09 3.19
N ARG A 536 19.74 7.33 3.55
CA ARG A 536 19.28 7.29 4.95
C ARG A 536 18.15 6.28 5.12
N PRO A 537 18.30 5.33 6.05
CA PRO A 537 17.26 4.37 6.32
C PRO A 537 16.03 5.06 6.94
N ILE A 538 14.85 4.56 6.61
CA ILE A 538 13.65 4.83 7.40
C ILE A 538 13.79 4.03 8.67
N GLU A 539 13.93 4.70 9.79
CA GLU A 539 14.12 4.05 11.09
C GLU A 539 12.84 4.07 11.90
N GLY A 540 12.62 3.00 12.64
CA GLY A 540 11.52 2.87 13.56
C GLY A 540 11.84 1.91 14.68
N SER A 541 11.04 1.94 15.75
CA SER A 541 11.09 0.96 16.83
C SER A 541 9.73 0.29 16.96
N PHE A 542 9.73 -0.94 17.44
CA PHE A 542 8.49 -1.63 17.73
C PHE A 542 8.52 -2.31 19.10
N LYS A 543 7.33 -2.48 19.66
CA LYS A 543 7.10 -3.18 20.92
C LYS A 543 5.88 -4.07 20.77
N LEU A 544 6.09 -5.38 20.83
CA LEU A 544 5.01 -6.34 20.97
C LEU A 544 4.71 -6.47 22.47
N ARG A 545 3.51 -6.08 22.86
CA ARG A 545 3.01 -6.27 24.23
C ARG A 545 2.72 -7.75 24.47
N PRO A 546 2.65 -8.23 25.71
CA PRO A 546 2.35 -9.63 25.99
C PRO A 546 1.11 -10.07 25.23
N THR A 547 1.31 -10.84 24.18
CA THR A 547 0.24 -11.29 23.27
C THR A 547 0.18 -12.80 23.26
N SER A 548 -0.98 -13.37 23.56
CA SER A 548 -1.21 -14.81 23.45
C SER A 548 -1.24 -15.20 21.97
N VAL A 549 -0.31 -16.05 21.59
CA VAL A 549 -0.22 -16.58 20.24
C VAL A 549 -0.70 -18.02 20.22
N ASN A 550 -1.75 -18.26 19.44
CA ASN A 550 -2.32 -19.59 19.20
C ASN A 550 -1.98 -20.01 17.78
N LEU A 551 -0.99 -20.86 17.65
CA LEU A 551 -0.68 -21.49 16.35
C LEU A 551 -1.33 -22.87 16.31
N PRO A 552 -1.86 -23.30 15.12
CA PRO A 552 -2.40 -24.63 14.97
C PRO A 552 -1.34 -25.68 15.33
N ASN A 553 -1.73 -26.65 16.18
CA ASN A 553 -0.85 -27.70 16.68
C ASN A 553 0.31 -27.26 17.57
N TRP A 554 0.31 -25.98 17.99
CA TRP A 554 1.27 -25.47 18.96
C TRP A 554 0.58 -25.12 20.27
N PRO A 555 1.25 -25.26 21.41
CA PRO A 555 0.73 -24.75 22.67
C PRO A 555 0.61 -23.23 22.60
N THR A 556 -0.42 -22.69 23.23
CA THR A 556 -0.56 -21.25 23.43
C THR A 556 0.62 -20.70 24.23
N PHE A 557 1.28 -19.70 23.72
CA PHE A 557 2.36 -19.01 24.43
C PHE A 557 2.17 -17.49 24.39
N GLN A 558 2.79 -16.81 25.33
CA GLN A 558 2.82 -15.35 25.30
C GLN A 558 4.11 -14.88 24.64
N ALA A 559 3.97 -14.02 23.68
CA ALA A 559 5.08 -13.37 23.00
C ALA A 559 5.20 -11.91 23.46
N LEU A 560 6.40 -11.52 23.80
CA LEU A 560 6.78 -10.14 24.09
C LEU A 560 8.04 -9.85 23.29
N SER A 561 8.05 -8.77 22.54
CA SER A 561 9.18 -8.41 21.69
C SER A 561 9.36 -6.90 21.64
N THR A 562 10.61 -6.48 21.60
CA THR A 562 10.98 -5.09 21.34
C THR A 562 12.08 -5.08 20.29
N GLY A 563 12.09 -4.08 19.42
CA GLY A 563 13.13 -4.02 18.41
C GLY A 563 13.15 -2.72 17.65
N GLN A 564 14.06 -2.70 16.70
CA GLN A 564 14.23 -1.61 15.75
C GLN A 564 14.04 -2.14 14.33
N LEU A 565 13.46 -1.33 13.48
CA LEU A 565 13.30 -1.59 12.08
C LEU A 565 13.98 -0.48 11.27
N SER A 566 14.57 -0.85 10.15
CA SER A 566 15.12 0.10 9.20
C SER A 566 14.81 -0.36 7.78
N TRP A 567 14.43 0.59 6.94
CA TRP A 567 14.19 0.37 5.51
C TRP A 567 15.15 1.22 4.69
N LEU A 568 15.92 0.60 3.81
CA LEU A 568 16.85 1.27 2.91
C LEU A 568 16.92 0.52 1.58
N ASP A 569 16.78 1.20 0.46
CA ASP A 569 16.94 0.66 -0.90
C ASP A 569 16.18 -0.65 -1.18
N GLY A 570 14.94 -0.72 -0.70
CA GLY A 570 14.13 -1.92 -0.84
C GLY A 570 14.49 -3.05 0.12
N GLN A 571 15.37 -2.82 1.09
CA GLN A 571 15.73 -3.77 2.12
C GLN A 571 15.12 -3.36 3.47
N LEU A 572 14.33 -4.24 4.06
CA LEU A 572 13.83 -4.14 5.43
C LEU A 572 14.74 -4.92 6.37
N ASN A 573 15.28 -4.27 7.37
CA ASN A 573 16.00 -4.89 8.48
C ASN A 573 15.20 -4.70 9.77
N ILE A 574 14.96 -5.78 10.49
CA ILE A 574 14.32 -5.78 11.81
C ILE A 574 15.24 -6.48 12.80
N ASN A 575 15.77 -5.73 13.74
CA ASN A 575 16.52 -6.29 14.88
C ASN A 575 15.59 -6.32 16.09
N PHE A 576 15.47 -7.46 16.72
CA PHE A 576 14.55 -7.61 17.85
C PHE A 576 15.12 -8.44 19.00
N THR A 577 14.64 -8.12 20.19
CA THR A 577 14.80 -8.92 21.38
C THR A 577 13.42 -9.38 21.81
N SER A 578 13.23 -10.68 21.95
CA SER A 578 11.95 -11.30 22.27
C SER A 578 12.02 -12.14 23.52
N GLN A 579 10.85 -12.35 24.13
CA GLN A 579 10.64 -13.24 25.26
C GLN A 579 9.44 -14.14 24.96
N LEU A 580 9.53 -15.36 25.37
CA LEU A 580 8.46 -16.37 25.27
C LEU A 580 8.22 -17.01 26.65
N PRO A 581 7.70 -16.24 27.60
CA PRO A 581 7.45 -16.78 28.96
C PRO A 581 6.44 -17.94 28.92
N PRO A 582 6.60 -18.94 29.75
CA PRO A 582 7.68 -19.07 30.75
C PRO A 582 8.97 -19.75 30.23
N TYR A 583 9.05 -20.05 28.92
CA TYR A 583 10.02 -20.96 28.33
C TYR A 583 11.36 -20.30 27.98
N ILE A 584 11.32 -19.11 27.42
CA ILE A 584 12.52 -18.40 26.97
C ILE A 584 12.49 -16.99 27.57
N ASN A 585 13.47 -16.68 28.42
CA ASN A 585 13.53 -15.38 29.07
C ASN A 585 13.85 -14.25 28.08
N THR A 586 14.85 -14.47 27.25
CA THR A 586 15.21 -13.49 26.20
C THR A 586 15.94 -14.20 25.07
N PHE A 587 15.67 -13.73 23.86
CA PHE A 587 16.44 -14.07 22.66
C PHE A 587 16.51 -12.90 21.72
N ASN A 588 17.54 -12.87 20.89
CA ASN A 588 17.74 -11.86 19.87
C ASN A 588 17.47 -12.45 18.50
N GLY A 589 16.94 -11.61 17.62
CA GLY A 589 16.77 -11.99 16.24
C GLY A 589 16.97 -10.80 15.30
N GLN A 590 17.24 -11.14 14.06
CA GLN A 590 17.29 -10.19 12.97
C GLN A 590 16.52 -10.78 11.78
N TYR A 591 15.62 -9.99 11.25
CA TYR A 591 14.90 -10.33 10.02
C TYR A 591 15.29 -9.34 8.92
N ILE A 592 15.63 -9.89 7.76
CA ILE A 592 16.01 -9.11 6.58
C ILE A 592 15.09 -9.52 5.43
N TRP A 593 14.52 -8.55 4.76
CA TRP A 593 13.71 -8.76 3.57
C TRP A 593 14.15 -7.84 2.44
N HIS A 594 14.36 -8.42 1.26
CA HIS A 594 14.66 -7.71 0.03
C HIS A 594 13.42 -7.67 -0.86
N ALA A 595 12.80 -6.50 -0.99
CA ALA A 595 11.55 -6.34 -1.75
C ALA A 595 11.69 -6.68 -3.24
N ASN A 596 12.86 -6.40 -3.83
CA ASN A 596 13.08 -6.59 -5.25
C ASN A 596 13.23 -8.07 -5.67
N SER A 597 13.82 -8.91 -4.80
CA SER A 597 14.05 -10.34 -5.06
C SER A 597 13.09 -11.24 -4.29
N ALA A 598 12.27 -10.68 -3.40
CA ALA A 598 11.45 -11.41 -2.44
C ALA A 598 12.26 -12.40 -1.57
N ASP A 599 13.54 -12.11 -1.34
CA ASP A 599 14.39 -12.90 -0.47
C ASP A 599 14.20 -12.48 0.98
N HIS A 600 14.11 -13.47 1.84
CA HIS A 600 13.96 -13.30 3.27
C HIS A 600 15.11 -14.00 4.00
N GLN A 601 15.59 -13.38 5.07
CA GLN A 601 16.53 -13.99 5.99
C GLN A 601 16.07 -13.77 7.43
N LEU A 602 16.10 -14.79 8.24
CA LEU A 602 15.84 -14.73 9.69
C LEU A 602 17.01 -15.32 10.43
N LEU A 603 17.70 -14.48 11.18
CA LEU A 603 18.73 -14.86 12.13
C LEU A 603 18.11 -14.89 13.54
N VAL A 604 18.35 -15.96 14.27
CA VAL A 604 17.87 -16.12 15.64
C VAL A 604 19.03 -16.58 16.52
N ASP A 605 19.17 -15.93 17.66
CA ASP A 605 20.17 -16.27 18.68
C ASP A 605 19.49 -16.32 20.05
N VAL A 606 19.39 -17.52 20.60
CA VAL A 606 18.76 -17.82 21.89
C VAL A 606 19.81 -18.42 22.80
N LYS A 607 20.02 -17.80 23.93
CA LYS A 607 21.03 -18.26 24.89
C LYS A 607 20.38 -18.76 26.19
N ASN A 608 21.01 -19.78 26.78
CA ASN A 608 20.68 -20.30 28.11
C ASN A 608 19.20 -20.70 28.28
N VAL A 609 18.63 -21.36 27.25
CA VAL A 609 17.26 -21.87 27.35
C VAL A 609 17.21 -23.06 28.32
N GLU A 610 16.36 -22.97 29.33
CA GLU A 610 16.06 -24.09 30.21
C GLU A 610 15.19 -25.10 29.48
N LEU A 611 15.70 -26.29 29.22
CA LEU A 611 15.00 -27.30 28.44
C LEU A 611 13.86 -28.03 29.21
N PRO A 612 13.97 -28.32 30.53
CA PRO A 612 12.91 -29.04 31.24
C PRO A 612 11.52 -28.41 31.14
N PRO A 613 11.34 -27.08 31.25
CA PRO A 613 10.04 -26.44 31.08
C PRO A 613 9.48 -26.53 29.69
N LEU A 614 10.32 -26.72 28.67
CA LEU A 614 9.91 -26.85 27.25
C LEU A 614 9.47 -28.27 26.91
N MET A 615 9.81 -29.29 27.69
CA MET A 615 9.55 -30.70 27.32
C MET A 615 8.09 -31.02 27.03
N PRO A 616 7.09 -30.55 27.79
CA PRO A 616 5.68 -30.80 27.47
C PRO A 616 5.27 -30.25 26.10
N GLN A 617 5.81 -29.08 25.71
CA GLN A 617 5.50 -28.41 24.44
C GLN A 617 6.19 -29.10 23.28
N LEU A 618 7.44 -29.48 23.46
CA LEU A 618 8.18 -30.24 22.47
C LEU A 618 7.53 -31.60 22.21
N THR A 619 7.01 -32.27 23.24
CA THR A 619 6.25 -33.51 23.09
C THR A 619 4.92 -33.29 22.36
N GLN A 620 4.22 -32.18 22.62
CA GLN A 620 3.01 -31.85 21.86
C GLN A 620 3.35 -31.58 20.39
N LEU A 621 4.44 -30.89 20.11
CA LEU A 621 4.91 -30.63 18.75
C LEU A 621 5.30 -31.94 18.02
N GLU A 622 6.00 -32.86 18.69
CA GLU A 622 6.32 -34.19 18.12
C GLU A 622 5.05 -34.96 17.75
N ASN A 623 4.06 -34.96 18.63
CA ASN A 623 2.77 -35.60 18.37
C ASN A 623 2.01 -34.93 17.22
N ALA A 624 2.09 -33.59 17.14
CA ALA A 624 1.42 -32.80 16.09
C ALA A 624 2.07 -32.98 14.71
N LEU A 625 3.37 -33.23 14.67
CA LEU A 625 4.12 -33.51 13.44
C LEU A 625 4.12 -34.99 13.04
N ASP A 626 3.48 -35.84 13.84
CA ASP A 626 3.37 -37.32 13.63
C ASP A 626 4.74 -37.96 13.34
N LEU A 627 5.74 -37.56 14.15
CA LEU A 627 7.08 -38.08 13.99
C LEU A 627 7.11 -39.57 14.31
N PRO A 628 7.56 -40.45 13.41
CA PRO A 628 7.45 -41.88 13.52
C PRO A 628 8.23 -42.47 14.72
N ASN A 629 9.16 -41.75 15.26
CA ASN A 629 9.94 -42.10 16.45
C ASN A 629 10.21 -40.82 17.27
N PRO A 630 9.45 -40.55 18.33
CA PRO A 630 9.75 -39.44 19.21
C PRO A 630 11.16 -39.62 19.77
N LEU A 631 12.07 -38.74 19.34
CA LEU A 631 13.49 -38.77 19.74
C LEU A 631 13.69 -38.18 21.15
N LEU A 632 12.66 -37.61 21.73
CA LEU A 632 12.79 -36.83 22.95
C LEU A 632 12.83 -37.72 24.16
N ALA A 633 14.00 -37.76 24.75
CA ALA A 633 14.19 -38.20 26.09
C ALA A 633 13.54 -37.23 27.09
N ASN A 634 13.09 -37.67 28.20
CA ASN A 634 12.68 -36.80 29.29
C ASN A 634 13.92 -36.03 29.81
N ILE A 635 14.02 -34.75 29.47
CA ILE A 635 15.11 -33.88 29.90
C ILE A 635 14.76 -33.36 31.30
N THR A 636 15.56 -33.70 32.30
CA THR A 636 15.34 -33.33 33.70
C THR A 636 16.16 -32.12 34.13
N ARG A 637 17.24 -31.84 33.41
CA ARG A 637 18.14 -30.72 33.68
C ARG A 637 18.86 -30.36 32.41
N GLY A 638 19.22 -29.10 32.25
CA GLY A 638 20.12 -28.65 31.19
C GLY A 638 19.69 -27.35 30.52
N LEU A 639 20.69 -26.72 29.90
CA LEU A 639 20.55 -25.51 29.13
C LEU A 639 20.94 -25.81 27.70
N ALA A 640 20.31 -25.08 26.77
CA ALA A 640 20.68 -25.06 25.36
C ALA A 640 20.77 -23.64 24.83
N ASP A 641 21.78 -23.40 24.01
CA ASP A 641 21.81 -22.26 23.10
C ASP A 641 21.34 -22.70 21.73
N TYR A 642 20.60 -21.85 21.09
CA TYR A 642 20.10 -22.07 19.73
C TYR A 642 20.45 -20.90 18.82
N GLU A 643 21.10 -21.18 17.71
CA GLU A 643 21.40 -20.22 16.66
C GLU A 643 20.81 -20.73 15.34
N ALA A 644 20.13 -19.85 14.60
CA ALA A 644 19.58 -20.20 13.31
C ALA A 644 19.78 -19.09 12.27
N ASP A 645 20.05 -19.50 11.03
CA ASP A 645 20.04 -18.66 9.84
C ASP A 645 19.10 -19.32 8.82
N TRP A 646 17.90 -18.77 8.71
CA TRP A 646 16.89 -19.18 7.75
C TRP A 646 16.83 -18.20 6.59
N ARG A 647 16.91 -18.72 5.36
CA ARG A 647 16.77 -17.95 4.13
C ARG A 647 15.72 -18.60 3.27
N TRP A 648 14.80 -17.79 2.74
CA TRP A 648 13.77 -18.30 1.86
C TRP A 648 13.34 -17.26 0.84
N ASN A 649 12.85 -17.76 -0.27
CA ASN A 649 12.16 -17.01 -1.31
C ASN A 649 11.04 -17.88 -1.89
N ASN A 650 10.50 -17.48 -3.05
CA ASN A 650 9.41 -18.22 -3.69
C ASN A 650 9.80 -19.64 -4.13
N ASP A 651 11.09 -19.91 -4.36
CA ASP A 651 11.58 -21.14 -4.99
C ASP A 651 12.25 -22.08 -4.00
N GLN A 652 12.81 -21.56 -2.91
CA GLN A 652 13.61 -22.37 -1.98
C GLN A 652 13.52 -21.90 -0.54
N ILE A 653 13.76 -22.84 0.37
CA ILE A 653 13.98 -22.59 1.80
C ILE A 653 15.30 -23.25 2.18
N ILE A 654 16.21 -22.50 2.77
CA ILE A 654 17.48 -22.97 3.30
C ILE A 654 17.56 -22.57 4.77
N GLY A 655 17.95 -23.48 5.65
CA GLY A 655 18.10 -23.21 7.06
C GLY A 655 19.35 -23.87 7.63
N ILE A 656 20.15 -23.10 8.35
CA ILE A 656 21.25 -23.60 9.16
C ILE A 656 20.88 -23.38 10.60
N GLN A 657 20.84 -24.45 11.39
CA GLN A 657 20.49 -24.41 12.81
C GLN A 657 21.61 -25.01 13.63
N LYS A 658 21.96 -24.36 14.72
CA LYS A 658 22.99 -24.86 15.66
C LYS A 658 22.41 -24.88 17.06
N PHE A 659 22.63 -25.97 17.75
CA PHE A 659 22.30 -26.17 19.15
C PHE A 659 23.60 -26.42 19.91
N ASN A 660 23.77 -25.72 21.01
CA ASN A 660 24.87 -25.98 21.97
C ASN A 660 24.24 -26.40 23.28
N TYR A 661 24.61 -27.56 23.78
CA TYR A 661 24.05 -28.16 24.98
C TYR A 661 25.04 -27.99 26.16
N THR A 662 24.52 -27.62 27.32
CA THR A 662 25.30 -27.45 28.53
C THR A 662 24.60 -28.12 29.72
N ASP A 663 25.30 -29.03 30.36
CA ASP A 663 24.88 -29.78 31.57
C ASP A 663 23.50 -30.43 31.45
N LEU A 664 23.24 -31.10 30.32
CA LEU A 664 21.96 -31.71 30.03
C LEU A 664 21.89 -33.10 30.64
N ASP A 665 20.87 -33.35 31.46
CA ASP A 665 20.51 -34.63 31.99
C ASP A 665 19.22 -35.10 31.31
N ALA A 666 19.27 -36.27 30.67
CA ALA A 666 18.15 -36.82 29.93
C ALA A 666 17.96 -38.30 30.24
N GLN A 667 16.70 -38.75 30.21
CA GLN A 667 16.34 -40.14 30.39
C GLN A 667 15.39 -40.57 29.26
N SER A 668 15.64 -41.76 28.68
CA SER A 668 14.77 -42.32 27.66
C SER A 668 13.36 -42.53 28.20
N SER A 669 12.35 -42.13 27.44
CA SER A 669 10.93 -42.35 27.74
C SER A 669 10.42 -43.74 27.33
N ARG A 670 11.25 -44.56 26.66
CA ARG A 670 10.83 -45.90 26.20
C ARG A 670 10.74 -46.86 27.40
N PRO A 671 9.63 -47.60 27.57
CA PRO A 671 9.35 -48.37 28.79
C PRO A 671 10.40 -49.42 29.20
N ASN A 672 11.22 -49.87 28.28
CA ASN A 672 12.18 -50.97 28.56
C ASN A 672 13.65 -50.60 28.28
N THR A 673 13.94 -49.34 27.94
CA THR A 673 15.30 -48.87 27.80
C THR A 673 15.48 -47.64 28.70
N ASN A 674 15.77 -47.88 29.98
CA ASN A 674 16.14 -46.79 30.90
C ASN A 674 17.54 -46.25 30.56
N LEU A 675 17.69 -45.61 29.41
CA LEU A 675 18.93 -44.95 29.06
C LEU A 675 18.94 -43.61 29.75
N LYS A 676 19.96 -43.34 30.52
CA LYS A 676 20.16 -42.07 31.22
C LYS A 676 21.51 -41.48 30.84
N VAL A 677 21.48 -40.23 30.43
CA VAL A 677 22.68 -39.43 30.15
C VAL A 677 22.75 -38.32 31.18
N THR A 678 23.93 -38.09 31.71
CA THR A 678 24.18 -37.01 32.68
C THR A 678 25.32 -36.13 32.24
N GLY A 679 25.18 -34.82 32.44
CA GLY A 679 26.19 -33.84 32.11
C GLY A 679 26.51 -33.76 30.60
N LEU A 680 25.51 -33.90 29.72
CA LEU A 680 25.72 -33.82 28.29
C LEU A 680 26.06 -32.38 27.89
N LYS A 681 27.14 -32.25 27.15
CA LYS A 681 27.65 -31.01 26.55
C LYS A 681 27.98 -31.29 25.11
N GLY A 682 27.78 -30.30 24.25
CA GLY A 682 28.16 -30.45 22.82
C GLY A 682 27.40 -29.53 21.90
N SER A 683 27.55 -29.82 20.65
CA SER A 683 26.85 -29.05 19.59
C SER A 683 26.24 -29.96 18.55
N SER A 684 25.13 -29.51 18.01
CA SER A 684 24.46 -30.10 16.85
C SER A 684 24.19 -29.00 15.84
N GLN A 685 24.60 -29.21 14.61
CA GLN A 685 24.25 -28.31 13.48
C GLN A 685 23.41 -29.13 12.50
N PHE A 686 22.33 -28.54 12.05
CA PHE A 686 21.46 -29.06 10.99
C PHE A 686 21.43 -28.09 9.82
N ASP A 687 21.65 -28.63 8.63
CA ASP A 687 21.50 -27.89 7.39
C ASP A 687 20.25 -28.43 6.66
N TYR A 688 19.26 -27.56 6.50
CA TYR A 688 17.99 -27.87 5.85
C TYR A 688 17.91 -27.16 4.49
N SER A 689 17.46 -27.87 3.46
CA SER A 689 17.15 -27.26 2.19
C SER A 689 15.88 -27.90 1.59
N ARG A 690 15.00 -27.07 1.08
CA ARG A 690 13.80 -27.49 0.34
C ARG A 690 13.67 -26.62 -0.91
N ASN A 691 13.66 -27.26 -2.08
CA ASN A 691 13.44 -26.60 -3.36
C ASN A 691 12.01 -26.87 -3.82
N ARG A 692 11.33 -25.81 -4.27
CA ARG A 692 10.02 -25.89 -4.90
C ARG A 692 10.27 -26.18 -6.37
N ALA A 693 9.84 -27.35 -6.89
CA ALA A 693 9.98 -27.64 -8.30
C ALA A 693 9.15 -26.65 -9.13
N ASN A 694 9.78 -25.96 -10.05
CA ASN A 694 9.13 -25.07 -11.03
C ASN A 694 8.31 -25.95 -11.99
N ASN A 695 7.02 -26.15 -11.71
CA ASN A 695 6.10 -26.88 -12.59
C ASN A 695 5.47 -25.93 -13.62
N ASN A 696 6.17 -25.72 -14.75
CA ASN A 696 5.54 -25.24 -15.98
C ASN A 696 4.88 -26.36 -16.80
N ASN A 697 4.81 -27.59 -16.29
CA ASN A 697 4.15 -28.72 -16.95
C ASN A 697 2.99 -29.22 -16.10
N VAL A 698 1.81 -28.95 -16.56
CA VAL A 698 0.53 -29.48 -16.07
C VAL A 698 0.56 -31.02 -16.19
N GLY A 699 0.63 -31.72 -15.06
CA GLY A 699 0.29 -33.15 -15.06
C GLY A 699 1.18 -34.12 -14.28
N THR A 700 2.29 -33.73 -13.67
CA THR A 700 3.10 -34.61 -12.83
C THR A 700 3.27 -34.06 -11.42
N GLN A 701 3.07 -34.92 -10.43
CA GLN A 701 3.25 -34.64 -9.00
C GLN A 701 4.64 -34.01 -8.79
N SER A 702 4.68 -32.80 -8.24
CA SER A 702 5.93 -32.07 -8.04
C SER A 702 6.82 -32.80 -7.04
N ASP A 703 7.95 -33.31 -7.49
CA ASP A 703 9.00 -33.83 -6.61
C ASP A 703 9.58 -32.66 -5.78
N ILE A 704 9.05 -32.46 -4.59
CA ILE A 704 9.62 -31.55 -3.61
C ILE A 704 10.85 -32.25 -3.02
N SER A 705 12.03 -31.84 -3.41
CA SER A 705 13.25 -32.37 -2.82
C SER A 705 13.54 -31.64 -1.50
N THR A 706 13.33 -32.35 -0.41
CA THR A 706 13.73 -31.90 0.92
C THR A 706 14.99 -32.63 1.34
N GLN A 707 16.02 -31.91 1.73
CA GLN A 707 17.27 -32.48 2.24
C GLN A 707 17.52 -31.95 3.66
N LEU A 708 17.88 -32.83 4.54
CA LEU A 708 18.35 -32.51 5.87
C LEU A 708 19.69 -33.20 6.10
N THR A 709 20.70 -32.43 6.48
CA THR A 709 21.99 -32.96 6.91
C THR A 709 22.33 -32.40 8.27
N GLY A 710 23.00 -33.19 9.09
CA GLY A 710 23.40 -32.76 10.43
C GLY A 710 24.83 -33.16 10.76
N LYS A 711 25.47 -32.33 11.61
CA LYS A 711 26.76 -32.63 12.23
C LYS A 711 26.61 -32.47 13.73
N HIS A 712 27.04 -33.48 14.47
CA HIS A 712 26.83 -33.57 15.92
C HIS A 712 28.13 -33.92 16.64
N GLN A 713 28.45 -33.20 17.70
CA GLN A 713 29.58 -33.44 18.58
C GLN A 713 29.08 -33.40 20.02
N LEU A 714 28.95 -34.53 20.61
CA LEU A 714 28.38 -34.69 21.95
C LEU A 714 29.40 -35.29 22.88
N LYS A 715 29.42 -34.81 24.14
CA LYS A 715 30.23 -35.33 25.25
C LYS A 715 29.37 -35.36 26.47
N ALA A 716 29.41 -36.44 27.24
CA ALA A 716 28.69 -36.50 28.51
C ALA A 716 29.63 -36.91 29.64
N GLU A 717 29.20 -36.74 30.87
CA GLU A 717 29.92 -37.23 32.03
C GLU A 717 29.72 -38.74 32.15
N GLN A 718 28.46 -39.18 31.99
CA GLN A 718 28.09 -40.58 32.10
C GLN A 718 26.92 -40.92 31.22
N LEU A 719 26.96 -42.09 30.64
CA LEU A 719 25.84 -42.77 29.97
C LEU A 719 25.58 -44.07 30.71
N SER A 720 24.40 -44.24 31.26
CA SER A 720 23.96 -45.44 31.95
C SER A 720 22.69 -46.01 31.34
N TRP A 721 22.50 -47.31 31.46
CA TRP A 721 21.26 -47.98 31.07
C TRP A 721 20.81 -48.91 32.16
N THR A 722 19.54 -49.03 32.38
CA THR A 722 18.98 -49.99 33.36
C THR A 722 18.26 -51.06 32.61
N PRO A 723 18.43 -52.35 32.98
CA PRO A 723 18.92 -52.83 34.29
C PRO A 723 20.42 -53.07 34.28
N SER A 724 21.27 -52.07 34.11
CA SER A 724 22.68 -52.33 34.17
C SER A 724 23.17 -52.47 35.62
N THR A 725 23.87 -53.51 35.90
CA THR A 725 24.55 -53.71 37.16
C THR A 725 25.90 -53.03 37.24
N GLY A 726 26.01 -51.82 36.73
CA GLY A 726 27.19 -50.98 36.95
C GLY A 726 28.17 -50.77 35.81
N ALA A 727 27.79 -51.15 34.57
CA ALA A 727 28.65 -50.96 33.41
C ALA A 727 28.41 -49.65 32.67
N ASN A 728 28.53 -48.51 33.35
CA ASN A 728 28.31 -47.20 32.79
C ASN A 728 29.46 -46.80 31.84
N LEU A 729 29.15 -46.13 30.74
CA LEU A 729 30.12 -45.41 29.95
C LEU A 729 30.45 -44.09 30.66
N LEU A 730 31.71 -43.87 30.95
CA LEU A 730 32.19 -42.63 31.55
C LEU A 730 32.84 -41.78 30.46
N LYS A 731 32.57 -40.49 30.53
CA LYS A 731 33.08 -39.49 29.58
C LYS A 731 32.86 -39.86 28.12
N PRO A 732 31.67 -40.32 27.71
CA PRO A 732 31.41 -40.66 26.30
C PRO A 732 31.51 -39.45 25.43
N GLN A 733 32.15 -39.64 24.28
CA GLN A 733 32.24 -38.65 23.23
C GLN A 733 31.69 -39.30 21.95
N LEU A 734 30.80 -38.60 21.28
CA LEU A 734 30.13 -39.04 20.05
C LEU A 734 30.19 -37.94 19.00
N GLU A 735 30.78 -38.24 17.87
CA GLU A 735 30.75 -37.39 16.68
C GLU A 735 30.06 -38.17 15.58
N PHE A 736 28.98 -37.56 15.01
CA PHE A 736 28.22 -38.20 13.96
C PHE A 736 27.58 -37.17 13.02
N ARG A 737 27.23 -37.62 11.85
CA ARG A 737 26.46 -36.87 10.84
C ARG A 737 25.14 -37.55 10.61
N THR A 738 24.12 -36.74 10.31
CA THR A 738 22.79 -37.22 9.90
C THR A 738 22.51 -36.81 8.46
N LYS A 739 21.76 -37.63 7.74
CA LYS A 739 21.29 -37.30 6.38
C LYS A 739 19.91 -37.93 6.16
N GLY A 740 19.03 -37.16 5.49
CA GLY A 740 17.69 -37.61 5.14
C GLY A 740 16.61 -36.87 5.92
N TRP A 741 15.39 -36.85 5.40
CA TRP A 741 14.23 -36.25 6.05
C TRP A 741 13.25 -37.33 6.55
N SER A 742 12.81 -38.23 5.69
CA SER A 742 11.87 -39.29 6.01
C SER A 742 12.52 -40.52 6.67
N ALA A 743 13.76 -40.80 6.30
CA ALA A 743 14.58 -41.87 6.90
C ALA A 743 15.96 -41.27 7.21
N ILE A 744 16.19 -41.02 8.49
CA ILE A 744 17.45 -40.40 8.94
C ILE A 744 18.55 -41.45 8.98
N GLU A 745 19.56 -41.28 8.12
CA GLU A 745 20.80 -42.07 8.18
C GLU A 745 21.78 -41.40 9.12
N TYR A 746 22.46 -42.21 9.95
CA TYR A 746 23.48 -41.73 10.88
C TYR A 746 24.84 -42.25 10.44
N GLN A 747 25.76 -41.36 10.17
CA GLN A 747 27.17 -41.65 9.94
C GLN A 747 27.94 -41.37 11.22
N VAL A 748 28.32 -42.38 11.96
CA VAL A 748 29.12 -42.22 13.19
C VAL A 748 30.58 -42.06 12.80
N ASP A 749 31.11 -40.86 12.98
CA ASP A 749 32.49 -40.56 12.64
C ASP A 749 33.46 -40.98 13.77
N LYS A 750 32.98 -40.86 15.05
CA LYS A 750 33.77 -41.22 16.21
C LYS A 750 32.88 -41.55 17.41
N VAL A 751 33.19 -42.62 18.06
CA VAL A 751 32.73 -42.94 19.43
C VAL A 751 33.96 -43.15 20.32
N ASP A 752 33.99 -42.55 21.51
CA ASP A 752 35.08 -42.69 22.47
C ASP A 752 34.50 -42.60 23.89
N ALA A 753 34.79 -43.54 24.72
CA ALA A 753 34.30 -43.56 26.09
C ALA A 753 35.25 -44.38 26.99
N THR A 754 35.19 -44.13 28.30
CA THR A 754 35.83 -45.02 29.31
C THR A 754 34.81 -46.07 29.72
N TRP A 755 35.12 -47.34 29.58
CA TRP A 755 34.29 -48.45 29.98
C TRP A 755 35.07 -49.43 30.77
N LEU A 756 34.56 -49.86 31.91
CA LEU A 756 35.21 -50.82 32.80
C LEU A 756 36.71 -50.55 33.06
N GLY A 757 37.04 -49.29 33.27
CA GLY A 757 38.41 -48.80 33.51
C GLY A 757 39.34 -48.79 32.29
N GLY A 758 38.88 -49.24 31.12
CA GLY A 758 39.58 -49.14 29.84
C GLY A 758 38.91 -48.13 28.92
N ARG A 759 39.24 -48.17 27.66
CA ARG A 759 38.72 -47.30 26.59
C ARG A 759 37.93 -48.07 25.58
N LEU A 760 36.79 -47.55 25.20
CA LEU A 760 35.91 -47.98 24.12
C LEU A 760 35.96 -46.94 23.02
N PHE A 761 36.30 -47.31 21.78
CA PHE A 761 36.30 -46.38 20.67
C PHE A 761 35.89 -47.07 19.37
N GLY A 762 35.19 -46.31 18.51
CA GLY A 762 34.74 -46.73 17.19
C GLY A 762 34.85 -45.59 16.20
N LYS A 763 34.93 -45.85 14.92
CA LYS A 763 34.99 -44.87 13.83
C LYS A 763 34.30 -45.39 12.58
N ASN A 764 33.74 -44.46 11.80
CA ASN A 764 33.28 -44.67 10.43
C ASN A 764 32.19 -45.76 10.30
N ALA A 765 31.16 -45.72 11.15
CA ALA A 765 30.04 -46.65 11.10
C ALA A 765 28.80 -45.93 10.54
N SER A 766 28.07 -46.62 9.66
CA SER A 766 26.78 -46.10 9.14
C SER A 766 25.65 -46.86 9.81
N ILE A 767 24.65 -46.09 10.30
CA ILE A 767 23.43 -46.62 10.90
C ILE A 767 22.24 -46.19 10.05
N HIS A 768 21.51 -47.16 9.56
CA HIS A 768 20.32 -46.98 8.76
C HIS A 768 19.09 -47.42 9.58
N PRO A 769 18.03 -46.63 9.66
CA PRO A 769 16.85 -46.95 10.48
C PRO A 769 16.11 -48.20 9.98
N GLU A 770 16.18 -48.53 8.68
CA GLU A 770 15.45 -49.63 8.05
C GLU A 770 16.26 -50.91 7.89
N ARG A 771 17.53 -50.94 8.37
CA ARG A 771 18.42 -52.08 8.20
C ARG A 771 19.01 -52.50 9.54
N LEU A 772 19.42 -53.75 9.57
CA LEU A 772 20.28 -54.25 10.66
C LEU A 772 21.67 -53.61 10.50
N ASN A 773 22.13 -52.94 11.53
CA ASN A 773 23.40 -52.22 11.51
C ASN A 773 24.45 -52.93 12.36
N THR A 774 25.67 -52.91 11.92
CA THR A 774 26.81 -53.46 12.70
C THR A 774 27.82 -52.35 12.95
N LEU A 775 28.14 -52.11 14.20
CA LEU A 775 29.07 -51.09 14.71
C LEU A 775 30.34 -51.76 15.23
N PRO A 776 31.45 -51.73 14.51
CA PRO A 776 32.74 -52.21 15.05
C PRO A 776 33.26 -51.24 16.13
N ILE A 777 33.47 -51.77 17.34
CA ILE A 777 33.96 -51.04 18.48
C ILE A 777 35.26 -51.68 18.97
N THR A 778 36.29 -50.93 19.14
CA THR A 778 37.57 -51.41 19.72
C THR A 778 37.54 -51.18 21.22
N LEU A 779 37.84 -52.18 21.93
CA LEU A 779 38.00 -52.18 23.40
C LEU A 779 39.49 -52.25 23.74
N GLN A 780 39.95 -51.31 24.54
CA GLN A 780 41.37 -51.24 24.87
C GLN A 780 41.55 -51.09 26.38
N GLY A 781 42.35 -52.01 26.99
CA GLY A 781 42.71 -51.97 28.39
C GLY A 781 41.56 -52.11 29.36
N ILE A 782 40.50 -52.87 28.96
CA ILE A 782 39.40 -53.18 29.83
C ILE A 782 39.85 -53.96 31.04
N LYS A 783 39.60 -53.53 32.23
CA LYS A 783 40.02 -54.14 33.48
C LYS A 783 39.21 -55.39 33.72
N LEU A 784 39.91 -56.52 33.81
CA LEU A 784 39.31 -57.86 33.92
C LEU A 784 38.43 -57.97 35.19
N ASN A 785 38.87 -57.38 36.30
CA ASN A 785 38.11 -57.39 37.56
C ASN A 785 36.75 -56.66 37.44
N GLN A 786 36.68 -55.66 36.62
CA GLN A 786 35.41 -54.93 36.36
C GLN A 786 34.51 -55.74 35.40
N LEU A 787 35.11 -56.40 34.42
CA LEU A 787 34.37 -57.24 33.50
C LEU A 787 33.73 -58.42 34.23
N ILE A 788 34.51 -59.09 35.15
CA ILE A 788 33.99 -60.20 35.97
C ILE A 788 32.87 -59.75 36.92
N LYS A 789 32.94 -58.51 37.48
CA LYS A 789 31.86 -57.98 38.30
C LYS A 789 30.52 -57.87 37.55
N LEU A 790 30.53 -57.66 36.22
CA LEU A 790 29.32 -57.68 35.43
C LEU A 790 28.65 -59.06 35.37
N THR A 791 29.45 -60.09 35.48
CA THR A 791 28.96 -61.50 35.43
C THR A 791 28.28 -61.95 36.72
N LYS A 792 28.19 -61.06 37.74
CA LYS A 792 27.63 -61.36 39.08
C LYS A 792 28.24 -62.64 39.70
N THR A 793 29.47 -62.99 39.40
CA THR A 793 30.21 -64.10 39.96
C THR A 793 31.09 -63.58 41.15
N PRO A 794 30.51 -63.39 42.30
CA PRO A 794 31.25 -62.80 43.42
C PRO A 794 32.44 -63.62 43.93
N THR A 795 32.55 -64.86 43.40
CA THR A 795 33.58 -65.79 43.78
C THR A 795 34.87 -65.65 42.98
N LEU A 796 34.89 -64.83 41.92
CA LEU A 796 36.07 -64.59 41.11
C LEU A 796 36.61 -63.20 41.32
N ASN A 797 37.87 -63.06 41.49
CA ASN A 797 38.62 -61.85 41.42
C ASN A 797 39.73 -61.98 40.37
N ALA A 798 39.98 -60.92 39.60
CA ALA A 798 41.02 -60.92 38.62
C ALA A 798 41.77 -59.61 38.52
N THR A 799 43.04 -59.67 38.20
CA THR A 799 43.79 -58.45 37.79
C THR A 799 44.24 -58.64 36.33
N GLY A 800 44.48 -57.53 35.65
CA GLY A 800 44.91 -57.54 34.28
C GLY A 800 43.91 -56.75 33.36
N GLU A 801 44.32 -56.66 32.14
CA GLU A 801 43.61 -55.86 31.13
C GLU A 801 43.37 -56.73 29.88
N VAL A 802 42.21 -56.61 29.28
CA VAL A 802 41.89 -57.20 27.96
C VAL A 802 41.57 -56.15 26.92
N SER A 803 41.94 -56.46 25.69
CA SER A 803 41.64 -55.58 24.56
C SER A 803 41.15 -56.41 23.39
N GLY A 804 40.37 -55.82 22.50
CA GLY A 804 39.82 -56.51 21.39
C GLY A 804 38.86 -55.69 20.53
N VAL A 805 38.12 -56.37 19.66
CA VAL A 805 37.09 -55.74 18.83
C VAL A 805 35.75 -56.37 19.16
N ALA A 806 34.79 -55.55 19.37
CA ALA A 806 33.37 -55.91 19.53
C ALA A 806 32.56 -55.41 18.31
N ASN A 807 31.74 -56.30 17.79
CA ASN A 807 30.73 -55.90 16.77
C ASN A 807 29.36 -55.81 17.42
N MET A 808 28.91 -54.59 17.62
CA MET A 808 27.55 -54.33 18.11
C MET A 808 26.58 -54.32 16.95
N THR A 809 25.52 -55.11 17.06
CA THR A 809 24.43 -55.13 16.07
C THR A 809 23.25 -54.34 16.63
N LEU A 810 22.77 -53.37 15.84
CA LEU A 810 21.69 -52.44 16.20
C LEU A 810 20.54 -52.61 15.22
N ASP A 811 19.35 -52.95 15.73
CA ASP A 811 18.10 -53.04 14.95
C ASP A 811 17.12 -51.90 15.39
N LEU A 812 17.01 -50.87 14.59
CA LEU A 812 16.11 -49.75 14.85
C LEU A 812 14.66 -49.96 14.37
N ARG A 813 14.42 -51.07 13.61
CA ARG A 813 13.08 -51.37 13.08
C ARG A 813 12.16 -51.96 14.13
N SER A 814 12.68 -52.56 15.16
CA SER A 814 11.91 -53.16 16.24
C SER A 814 11.34 -52.09 17.16
N SER A 815 10.02 -51.94 17.14
CA SER A 815 9.30 -51.10 18.15
C SER A 815 9.32 -51.71 19.58
N GLY A 816 9.93 -52.87 19.75
CA GLY A 816 10.04 -53.60 20.99
C GLY A 816 11.36 -53.37 21.72
N THR A 817 11.45 -53.95 22.88
CA THR A 817 12.41 -53.77 23.96
C THR A 817 13.90 -53.97 23.63
N ASN A 818 14.24 -54.43 22.42
CA ASN A 818 15.60 -54.89 22.08
C ASN A 818 16.16 -54.21 20.84
N ALA A 819 16.28 -52.87 20.85
CA ALA A 819 16.99 -52.15 19.82
C ALA A 819 18.49 -52.54 19.72
N TRP A 820 19.00 -53.07 20.79
CA TRP A 820 20.38 -53.53 20.89
C TRP A 820 20.40 -55.06 20.76
N ALA A 821 20.83 -55.57 19.65
CA ALA A 821 21.04 -56.98 19.46
C ALA A 821 22.54 -57.25 19.41
N VAL A 822 22.92 -58.30 20.11
CA VAL A 822 24.17 -59.00 20.00
C VAL A 822 25.43 -58.19 19.81
N ALA A 823 26.26 -58.17 20.81
CA ALA A 823 27.65 -57.78 20.68
C ALA A 823 28.48 -59.04 20.69
N ASP A 824 29.20 -59.36 19.62
CA ASP A 824 30.26 -60.35 19.59
C ASP A 824 31.56 -59.59 19.80
N ALA A 825 32.32 -59.97 20.84
CA ALA A 825 33.62 -59.39 21.11
C ALA A 825 34.69 -60.42 21.27
N ASP A 826 35.76 -60.32 20.51
CA ASP A 826 36.95 -61.10 20.68
C ASP A 826 37.98 -60.32 21.48
N LEU A 827 38.25 -60.77 22.70
CA LEU A 827 39.10 -60.05 23.65
C LEU A 827 40.35 -60.89 23.88
N SER A 828 41.46 -60.23 24.06
CA SER A 828 42.71 -60.86 24.42
C SER A 828 43.50 -60.04 25.46
N SER A 829 44.23 -60.67 26.32
CA SER A 829 45.11 -59.96 27.26
C SER A 829 46.39 -59.57 26.57
N SER A 830 46.82 -58.35 26.79
CA SER A 830 48.11 -57.82 26.31
C SER A 830 49.24 -57.95 27.34
N LYS A 831 48.85 -58.25 28.58
CA LYS A 831 49.79 -58.37 29.71
C LYS A 831 49.37 -59.53 30.62
N MET A 832 50.31 -60.02 31.41
CA MET A 832 50.05 -61.02 32.45
C MET A 832 49.13 -60.44 33.54
N GLY A 833 48.26 -61.24 34.10
CA GLY A 833 47.39 -60.88 35.20
C GLY A 833 47.13 -62.12 36.07
N THR A 834 46.24 -61.93 37.06
CA THR A 834 45.90 -62.98 38.00
C THR A 834 44.37 -63.19 37.90
N ILE A 835 43.98 -64.44 38.11
CA ILE A 835 42.58 -64.81 38.40
C ILE A 835 42.62 -65.61 39.71
N GLN A 836 41.78 -65.20 40.68
CA GLN A 836 41.64 -65.78 41.92
C GLN A 836 40.18 -66.16 42.23
N TYR A 837 40.02 -67.42 42.70
CA TYR A 837 38.70 -67.80 43.17
C TYR A 837 38.65 -67.52 44.73
N LEU A 838 37.67 -66.76 45.11
CA LEU A 838 37.39 -66.39 46.50
C LEU A 838 36.45 -67.45 47.09
N LYS A 839 36.96 -68.21 47.99
CA LYS A 839 36.22 -69.30 48.71
C LYS A 839 35.06 -68.64 49.53
N ASN A 840 33.81 -69.08 49.20
CA ASN A 840 32.66 -68.81 50.09
C ASN A 840 32.39 -70.08 50.94
N ASP A 841 32.34 -69.92 52.19
CA ASP A 841 32.33 -71.11 53.19
C ASP A 841 31.02 -71.87 53.17
N ASN A 842 30.03 -71.62 52.28
CA ASN A 842 28.68 -72.20 52.42
C ASN A 842 28.23 -73.08 51.24
N THR A 843 29.08 -73.55 50.37
CA THR A 843 28.68 -74.47 49.31
C THR A 843 29.40 -75.81 49.39
N LEU A 844 28.67 -76.97 49.53
CA LEU A 844 29.16 -78.31 49.33
C LEU A 844 29.48 -78.47 47.86
N LEU A 845 30.73 -78.45 47.51
CA LEU A 845 31.24 -78.53 46.13
C LEU A 845 31.59 -79.94 45.74
N SER A 846 31.26 -80.35 44.55
CA SER A 846 31.71 -81.66 43.97
C SER A 846 33.23 -81.67 43.79
N ASP A 847 33.86 -82.85 43.75
CA ASP A 847 35.30 -83.03 43.53
C ASP A 847 35.90 -82.23 42.34
N LYS A 848 35.16 -82.02 41.28
CA LYS A 848 35.58 -81.21 40.08
C LYS A 848 35.73 -79.73 40.46
N THR A 849 34.92 -79.26 41.31
CA THR A 849 34.93 -77.83 41.71
C THR A 849 36.09 -77.52 42.66
N THR A 850 36.50 -78.56 43.56
CA THR A 850 37.66 -78.46 44.44
C THR A 850 38.95 -78.33 43.62
N TYR A 851 39.08 -79.04 42.52
CA TYR A 851 40.26 -79.05 41.62
C TYR A 851 40.40 -77.70 40.91
N LEU A 852 39.30 -77.12 40.45
CA LEU A 852 39.26 -75.74 39.81
C LEU A 852 39.60 -74.66 40.87
N GLN A 853 39.15 -74.80 42.08
CA GLN A 853 39.52 -73.91 43.16
C GLN A 853 40.99 -73.92 43.55
N GLU A 854 41.64 -75.05 43.58
CA GLU A 854 43.08 -75.15 43.75
C GLU A 854 43.86 -74.49 42.59
N ILE A 855 43.46 -74.73 41.39
CA ILE A 855 44.09 -74.03 40.23
C ILE A 855 43.93 -72.54 40.29
N LEU A 856 42.74 -72.04 40.66
CA LEU A 856 42.38 -70.63 40.62
C LEU A 856 42.63 -69.92 41.94
N SER A 857 43.26 -70.56 42.98
CA SER A 857 43.58 -69.93 44.25
C SER A 857 44.51 -68.74 44.12
N GLU A 858 45.51 -68.81 43.20
CA GLU A 858 46.48 -67.79 42.86
C GLU A 858 46.98 -67.92 41.40
N PHE A 859 46.08 -68.12 40.46
CA PHE A 859 46.44 -68.39 39.08
C PHE A 859 46.97 -67.17 38.40
N GLN A 860 48.20 -67.25 37.89
CA GLN A 860 48.77 -66.21 36.99
C GLN A 860 48.62 -66.58 35.54
N PHE A 861 47.85 -65.86 34.79
CA PHE A 861 47.71 -66.12 33.37
C PHE A 861 48.78 -65.34 32.57
N GLN A 862 49.36 -66.06 31.55
CA GLN A 862 50.27 -65.48 30.56
C GLN A 862 49.52 -65.00 29.35
N HIS A 863 48.41 -65.66 28.99
CA HIS A 863 47.56 -65.34 27.89
C HIS A 863 46.12 -65.67 28.28
N LEU A 864 45.25 -64.71 27.99
CA LEU A 864 43.84 -64.90 28.14
C LEU A 864 43.17 -64.43 26.86
N SER A 865 42.37 -65.31 26.23
CA SER A 865 41.45 -64.94 25.17
C SER A 865 40.03 -65.11 25.68
N ALA A 866 39.15 -64.16 25.35
CA ALA A 866 37.77 -64.25 25.76
C ALA A 866 36.85 -63.87 24.62
N GLN A 867 35.84 -64.61 24.37
CA GLN A 867 34.78 -64.29 23.42
C GLN A 867 33.55 -63.90 24.24
N LEU A 868 33.11 -62.67 24.04
CA LEU A 868 31.90 -62.16 24.66
C LEU A 868 30.79 -62.19 23.60
N THR A 869 29.70 -62.86 23.87
CA THR A 869 28.50 -62.91 23.04
C THR A 869 27.31 -62.44 23.85
N HIS A 870 26.55 -61.52 23.27
CA HIS A 870 25.29 -61.04 23.83
C HIS A 870 24.18 -61.44 22.87
N ASN A 871 23.27 -62.26 23.29
CA ASN A 871 22.15 -62.68 22.43
C ASN A 871 20.96 -61.76 22.52
N LYS A 872 19.99 -61.97 21.64
CA LYS A 872 18.77 -61.11 21.55
C LYS A 872 17.89 -61.17 22.79
N ASP A 873 18.03 -62.20 23.58
CA ASP A 873 17.25 -62.43 24.81
C ASP A 873 17.84 -61.71 26.02
N GLY A 874 18.95 -61.04 25.82
CA GLY A 874 19.63 -60.24 26.86
C GLY A 874 20.68 -61.03 27.63
N ASP A 875 20.95 -62.30 27.29
CA ASP A 875 21.94 -63.10 27.93
C ASP A 875 23.35 -62.80 27.41
N LEU A 876 24.22 -62.46 28.36
CA LEU A 876 25.63 -62.23 28.06
C LEU A 876 26.38 -63.54 28.38
N GLN A 877 27.10 -64.08 27.40
CA GLN A 877 27.94 -65.24 27.56
C GLN A 877 29.40 -64.84 27.33
N LEU A 878 30.22 -65.12 28.27
CA LEU A 878 31.68 -64.92 28.18
C LEU A 878 32.39 -66.31 28.18
N LEU A 879 32.87 -66.66 27.03
CA LEU A 879 33.70 -67.85 26.83
C LEU A 879 35.17 -67.42 26.92
N THR A 880 35.87 -67.88 27.95
CA THR A 880 37.26 -67.55 28.14
C THR A 880 38.16 -68.76 27.95
N ARG A 881 39.30 -68.57 27.31
CA ARG A 881 40.42 -69.52 27.30
C ARG A 881 41.58 -68.86 28.00
N ILE A 882 42.11 -69.51 28.97
CA ILE A 882 43.08 -68.96 29.89
C ILE A 882 44.29 -69.87 29.91
N VAL A 883 45.46 -69.34 29.65
CA VAL A 883 46.72 -70.07 29.67
C VAL A 883 47.65 -69.39 30.65
N GLY A 884 48.09 -70.23 31.67
CA GLY A 884 48.93 -69.67 32.75
C GLY A 884 49.42 -70.71 33.69
N SER A 885 49.82 -70.35 34.85
CA SER A 885 50.32 -71.28 35.90
C SER A 885 49.93 -70.78 37.31
N ASN A 886 49.82 -71.65 38.23
CA ASN A 886 49.71 -71.34 39.68
C ASN A 886 50.93 -71.98 40.38
N GLU A 887 51.78 -71.22 41.02
CA GLU A 887 52.99 -71.69 41.62
C GLU A 887 52.74 -72.71 42.69
N SER A 888 51.60 -72.61 43.39
CA SER A 888 51.18 -73.51 44.48
C SER A 888 50.59 -74.85 43.97
N PHE A 889 50.27 -74.90 42.67
CA PHE A 889 49.63 -76.01 41.97
C PHE A 889 50.63 -76.79 41.17
N LYS A 890 50.92 -78.07 41.55
CA LYS A 890 51.80 -78.99 40.80
C LYS A 890 53.13 -78.37 40.35
N GLN A 891 53.78 -77.61 41.28
CA GLN A 891 55.06 -76.97 40.98
C GLN A 891 55.04 -75.98 39.79
N GLY A 892 53.96 -75.20 39.65
CA GLY A 892 53.86 -74.17 38.57
C GLY A 892 53.61 -74.72 37.16
N THR A 893 53.08 -75.93 37.02
CA THR A 893 52.75 -76.52 35.75
C THR A 893 51.82 -75.61 35.00
N LYS A 894 52.15 -75.41 33.70
CA LYS A 894 51.34 -74.63 32.78
C LYS A 894 49.99 -75.30 32.54
N VAL A 895 48.89 -74.57 32.74
CA VAL A 895 47.50 -75.06 32.64
C VAL A 895 46.83 -74.25 31.54
N ASP A 896 46.11 -74.93 30.67
CA ASP A 896 45.24 -74.34 29.60
C ASP A 896 43.79 -74.78 29.88
N PHE A 897 42.90 -73.90 30.13
CA PHE A 897 41.51 -74.22 30.40
C PHE A 897 40.53 -73.17 29.87
N SER A 898 39.29 -73.56 29.58
CA SER A 898 38.23 -72.75 29.20
C SER A 898 37.20 -72.60 30.30
N LEU A 899 36.74 -71.35 30.53
CA LEU A 899 35.72 -71.04 31.50
C LEU A 899 34.59 -70.33 30.77
N THR A 900 33.38 -70.83 30.94
CA THR A 900 32.16 -70.14 30.45
C THR A 900 31.51 -69.47 31.62
N LEU A 901 31.34 -68.14 31.50
CA LEU A 901 30.62 -67.35 32.45
C LEU A 901 29.31 -66.87 31.75
N ASN A 902 28.19 -67.15 32.35
CA ASN A 902 26.89 -66.70 31.87
C ASN A 902 26.37 -65.59 32.82
N PRO A 903 26.72 -64.37 32.58
CA PRO A 903 26.15 -63.27 33.35
C PRO A 903 24.71 -63.07 32.98
N GLN A 904 23.78 -63.15 33.89
CA GLN A 904 22.39 -62.81 33.72
C GLN A 904 22.31 -61.26 33.84
N LEU A 905 22.12 -60.55 32.68
CA LEU A 905 21.76 -59.17 32.64
C LEU A 905 20.21 -59.16 32.69
N HIS A 906 19.66 -58.99 33.87
CA HIS A 906 18.22 -58.66 34.05
C HIS A 906 18.01 -57.20 34.13
#